data_f117dfef799f527ec55ff216a97535b9
#
_entry.id   f117dfef799f527ec55ff216a97535b9
#
_cell.length_a   1.000
_cell.length_b   1.000
_cell.length_c   1.000
_cell.angle_alpha   90.00
_cell.angle_beta   90.00
_cell.angle_gamma   90.00
#
_symmetry.space_group_name_H-M   'P 1'
#
loop_
_entity.id
_entity.type
_entity.pdbx_description
1 polymer ?
#
loop_
_entity_poly.entity_id
_entity_poly.type
_entity_poly.pdbx_seq_one_letter_code
_entity_poly.pdbx_strand_id
1 'polypeptide(L)'
;MANKNNKKVLSMIMSIAMAISLMSPAVSAYEAPANNSTEKLLYLRTGTVNLQNENENYGLQLDEESTQRQLYVVQFNDVITDSSKQLLQQAGAELGDYLPDYAYLVRMNPQQAGTLAANDQIYRVTLFQPEWKNGNLSTSENTVPSNYVISVFKGSEADVAQSLQQQAIPVTDVQEGYIEAVISSETLPLVLNQPDVTFVESKPVDEIFNDFVTNQVGAATSNGVWSKGLTGKGQVVTVADSGLDSGNLNTLHKDFEGQLHKTPVPNPEGTWEDTIGHGTHVAGTVLGTGAMSNGKYKGVAYGAKLFFQTIGCGGTSICPGDLRDLFGSAKQQGTFIHTNSWGARFNYSYNSNSARADEYTFKNKDFTVLFAAGNDGSGNNTISSPGNAKNTITVGNLQKTNPNQIAPSSSRGYAVDGRVKPDLVVTGTSIISVRSSASTRPANPNQYYTNMTGTSMATPAVAGSAAIVRQFYTENKHVTPSSALIKATLINGAEDVGYGWMSRETGWGRVNLVNSLTPTDGRTNSFIDNTAGIKTNDSISYRVKAEAGKPLKISLVWSDYQGAVQAGKQLVNDLDLEVKAPTGELYKGNCFVQNTGSTSCANYDHINNVENVYLSTPTTGEYTVTVKGYNVPQGPQPFALVVSGNRSTILGQGPEQPEPIVLKAPEQLAVTAVTYDSANLNWIDPNTGIQGLTYEIYQQQQKIGTSSQTNYTVKDLSPGKTYTFTVKIIDGKGNASPHSQSVTVNLPKPEGDKEPWQVGKPYKIGDLVSYNGAIYKCVQPHTALNGWEPSNVPALWSPVQQ
;
A
#
# COMPACT_ATOMS: atom_id res chain seq x y z
N MET A 1 66.86 33.48 28.27
CA MET A 1 65.64 34.18 27.89
C MET A 1 64.98 33.48 26.69
N ALA A 2 64.32 32.39 26.89
CA ALA A 2 63.46 31.75 25.92
C ALA A 2 62.56 30.86 26.72
N ASN A 3 61.24 30.92 26.48
CA ASN A 3 60.24 30.02 27.03
C ASN A 3 59.12 30.64 27.89
N LYS A 4 58.46 31.68 27.37
CA LYS A 4 57.15 32.07 27.96
C LYS A 4 56.06 32.25 26.93
N ASN A 5 56.28 32.12 25.60
CA ASN A 5 55.24 32.34 24.58
C ASN A 5 54.60 31.05 24.05
N ASN A 6 55.15 29.87 24.33
CA ASN A 6 54.55 28.60 23.82
C ASN A 6 53.44 28.04 24.73
N LYS A 7 53.27 28.50 25.96
CA LYS A 7 52.19 28.04 26.82
C LYS A 7 50.82 28.72 26.56
N LYS A 8 50.81 29.93 26.02
CA LYS A 8 49.56 30.63 25.66
C LYS A 8 48.93 30.13 24.34
N VAL A 9 49.77 29.71 23.38
CA VAL A 9 49.29 29.15 22.10
C VAL A 9 48.75 27.74 22.29
N LEU A 10 49.34 26.94 23.17
CA LEU A 10 48.86 25.60 23.46
C LEU A 10 47.54 25.60 24.28
N SER A 11 47.36 26.60 25.16
CA SER A 11 46.10 26.80 25.90
C SER A 11 44.96 27.29 25.00
N MET A 12 45.26 28.04 23.94
CA MET A 12 44.26 28.54 23.02
C MET A 12 43.82 27.43 21.99
N ILE A 13 44.72 26.56 21.61
CA ILE A 13 44.45 25.42 20.74
C ILE A 13 43.67 24.32 21.52
N MET A 14 43.96 24.10 22.79
CA MET A 14 43.19 23.18 23.64
C MET A 14 41.78 23.70 23.98
N SER A 15 41.60 25.01 24.10
CA SER A 15 40.25 25.61 24.32
C SER A 15 39.37 25.57 23.07
N ILE A 16 39.97 25.62 21.87
CA ILE A 16 39.21 25.48 20.59
C ILE A 16 38.91 24.00 20.31
N ALA A 17 39.79 23.07 20.65
CA ALA A 17 39.53 21.63 20.52
C ALA A 17 38.48 21.13 21.52
N MET A 18 38.35 21.73 22.69
CA MET A 18 37.34 21.36 23.70
C MET A 18 35.95 22.00 23.44
N ALA A 19 35.88 23.07 22.64
CA ALA A 19 34.64 23.68 22.21
C ALA A 19 33.99 22.96 20.99
N ILE A 20 34.78 22.19 20.22
CA ILE A 20 34.32 21.41 19.08
C ILE A 20 33.84 20.01 19.50
N SER A 21 34.22 19.50 20.67
CA SER A 21 33.82 18.19 21.17
C SER A 21 32.49 18.17 21.98
N LEU A 22 31.78 19.30 22.09
CA LEU A 22 30.50 19.41 22.81
C LEU A 22 29.32 19.83 21.93
N MET A 23 29.49 19.87 20.62
CA MET A 23 28.37 19.92 19.69
C MET A 23 28.09 18.51 19.17
N SER A 24 27.45 17.69 20.01
CA SER A 24 26.60 16.60 19.48
C SER A 24 25.58 17.27 18.60
N PRO A 25 25.40 16.83 17.34
CA PRO A 25 24.23 17.27 16.61
C PRO A 25 23.02 16.73 17.38
N ALA A 26 22.31 17.64 18.05
CA ALA A 26 20.94 17.35 18.47
C ALA A 26 20.22 16.84 17.22
N VAL A 27 19.67 15.62 17.29
CA VAL A 27 18.62 15.20 16.39
C VAL A 27 17.52 16.22 16.60
N SER A 28 17.45 17.22 15.73
CA SER A 28 16.35 18.16 15.76
C SER A 28 15.12 17.33 15.37
N ALA A 29 14.25 17.07 16.35
CA ALA A 29 12.85 17.12 16.02
C ALA A 29 12.71 18.35 15.10
N TYR A 30 12.19 18.16 13.90
CA TYR A 30 11.94 19.24 12.97
C TYR A 30 11.01 20.23 13.66
N GLU A 31 11.60 21.17 14.37
CA GLU A 31 10.94 22.43 14.64
C GLU A 31 10.83 23.08 13.27
N ALA A 32 9.61 23.37 12.85
CA ALA A 32 9.37 24.29 11.76
C ALA A 32 10.32 25.49 12.03
N PRO A 33 11.09 25.95 11.04
CA PRO A 33 11.98 27.05 11.25
C PRO A 33 11.15 28.17 11.89
N ALA A 34 11.45 28.49 13.12
CA ALA A 34 11.00 29.75 13.70
C ALA A 34 11.59 30.82 12.78
N ASN A 35 10.71 31.39 11.95
CA ASN A 35 11.07 32.40 10.97
C ASN A 35 11.45 33.67 11.75
N ASN A 36 12.64 33.70 12.33
CA ASN A 36 13.26 34.87 12.96
C ASN A 36 14.27 35.52 12.01
N SER A 37 14.23 35.22 10.70
CA SER A 37 14.90 36.06 9.72
C SER A 37 13.92 37.16 9.32
N THR A 38 14.32 38.40 9.53
CA THR A 38 13.63 39.60 9.04
C THR A 38 13.65 39.70 7.50
N GLU A 39 14.34 38.78 6.83
CA GLU A 39 14.44 38.68 5.38
C GLU A 39 13.32 37.81 4.82
N LYS A 40 12.56 38.39 3.90
CA LYS A 40 11.53 37.68 3.11
C LYS A 40 12.11 37.27 1.78
N LEU A 41 11.83 36.02 1.38
CA LEU A 41 12.33 35.46 0.14
C LEU A 41 11.17 35.22 -0.83
N LEU A 42 11.40 35.45 -2.11
CA LEU A 42 10.46 35.10 -3.17
C LEU A 42 10.86 33.73 -3.73
N TYR A 43 9.97 32.75 -3.62
CA TYR A 43 10.20 31.39 -4.10
C TYR A 43 9.61 31.22 -5.50
N LEU A 44 10.47 31.29 -6.50
CA LEU A 44 10.13 31.06 -7.90
C LEU A 44 10.61 29.68 -8.37
N ARG A 45 10.04 29.17 -9.44
CA ARG A 45 10.51 27.93 -10.07
C ARG A 45 11.94 28.04 -10.58
N THR A 46 12.37 29.23 -10.94
CA THR A 46 13.71 29.55 -11.42
C THR A 46 14.75 29.69 -10.30
N GLY A 47 14.34 29.79 -9.05
CA GLY A 47 15.19 29.93 -7.87
C GLY A 47 14.57 30.80 -6.80
N THR A 48 15.26 30.88 -5.67
CA THR A 48 14.86 31.77 -4.56
C THR A 48 15.51 33.13 -4.74
N VAL A 49 14.73 34.19 -4.64
CA VAL A 49 15.16 35.58 -4.83
C VAL A 49 14.95 36.38 -3.54
N ASN A 50 15.96 37.11 -3.11
CA ASN A 50 15.84 38.10 -2.06
C ASN A 50 15.64 39.47 -2.70
N LEU A 51 14.43 40.05 -2.60
CA LEU A 51 14.09 41.32 -3.23
C LEU A 51 14.78 42.56 -2.60
N GLN A 52 15.48 42.35 -1.48
CA GLN A 52 16.29 43.39 -0.82
C GLN A 52 17.79 43.34 -1.12
N ASN A 53 18.20 42.38 -1.96
CA ASN A 53 19.61 42.22 -2.31
C ASN A 53 20.09 43.47 -3.09
N GLU A 54 20.93 44.29 -2.46
CA GLU A 54 21.44 45.54 -3.08
C GLU A 54 22.35 45.29 -4.30
N ASN A 55 22.89 44.05 -4.42
CA ASN A 55 23.74 43.70 -5.57
C ASN A 55 22.90 43.32 -6.82
N GLU A 56 21.62 43.03 -6.67
CA GLU A 56 20.70 42.78 -7.73
C GLU A 56 19.66 43.88 -7.74
N ASN A 57 19.68 44.75 -8.76
CA ASN A 57 18.86 45.96 -8.80
C ASN A 57 17.37 45.67 -9.03
N TYR A 58 16.73 45.13 -7.99
CA TYR A 58 15.25 44.88 -7.97
C TYR A 58 14.48 46.12 -7.50
N GLY A 59 15.11 47.30 -7.50
CA GLY A 59 14.49 48.56 -7.18
C GLY A 59 13.37 48.88 -8.17
N LEU A 60 12.29 49.43 -7.67
CA LEU A 60 11.19 49.92 -8.50
C LEU A 60 11.69 51.09 -9.34
N GLN A 61 11.89 50.86 -10.64
CA GLN A 61 12.14 51.93 -11.60
C GLN A 61 10.81 52.34 -12.16
N LEU A 62 10.32 53.54 -11.76
CA LEU A 62 9.05 54.08 -12.25
C LEU A 62 9.34 54.98 -13.44
N ASP A 63 8.75 54.62 -14.58
CA ASP A 63 8.49 55.58 -15.66
C ASP A 63 7.14 56.19 -15.35
N GLU A 64 7.16 57.35 -14.66
CA GLU A 64 5.93 58.02 -14.18
C GLU A 64 5.02 58.53 -15.33
N GLU A 65 5.55 58.62 -16.53
CA GLU A 65 4.79 59.03 -17.72
C GLU A 65 4.11 57.84 -18.43
N SER A 66 4.54 56.61 -18.12
CA SER A 66 4.00 55.38 -18.71
C SER A 66 2.68 54.99 -18.09
N THR A 67 1.65 54.84 -18.92
CA THR A 67 0.36 54.26 -18.57
C THR A 67 0.26 52.78 -18.89
N GLN A 68 1.32 52.19 -19.46
CA GLN A 68 1.33 50.81 -19.86
C GLN A 68 1.31 49.88 -18.63
N ARG A 69 0.38 48.92 -18.62
CA ARG A 69 0.35 47.91 -17.56
C ARG A 69 1.43 46.87 -17.78
N GLN A 70 2.05 46.43 -16.70
CA GLN A 70 3.08 45.39 -16.64
C GLN A 70 2.84 44.51 -15.44
N LEU A 71 3.52 43.36 -15.41
CA LEU A 71 3.49 42.46 -14.27
C LEU A 71 4.47 42.88 -13.19
N TYR A 72 3.99 42.96 -11.97
CA TYR A 72 4.76 43.26 -10.78
C TYR A 72 4.57 42.16 -9.74
N VAL A 73 5.59 41.95 -8.91
CA VAL A 73 5.48 41.22 -7.66
C VAL A 73 5.22 42.21 -6.54
N VAL A 74 4.15 42.00 -5.80
CA VAL A 74 3.85 42.74 -4.57
C VAL A 74 3.96 41.79 -3.40
N GLN A 75 4.98 41.94 -2.57
CA GLN A 75 5.20 41.15 -1.36
C GLN A 75 4.78 41.95 -0.13
N PHE A 76 4.02 41.32 0.75
CA PHE A 76 3.47 41.88 1.97
C PHE A 76 4.37 41.69 3.18
N ASN A 77 4.22 42.55 4.18
CA ASN A 77 4.93 42.43 5.46
C ASN A 77 4.42 41.29 6.32
N ASP A 78 3.21 40.77 6.09
CA ASP A 78 2.58 39.72 6.89
C ASP A 78 1.69 38.81 6.02
N VAL A 79 1.06 37.84 6.67
CA VAL A 79 0.16 36.87 6.01
C VAL A 79 -0.92 37.58 5.19
N ILE A 80 -1.23 37.00 4.04
CA ILE A 80 -2.25 37.50 3.14
C ILE A 80 -3.65 37.33 3.75
N THR A 81 -4.38 38.38 3.78
CA THR A 81 -5.78 38.42 4.23
C THR A 81 -6.68 38.97 3.14
N ASP A 82 -8.00 38.97 3.34
CA ASP A 82 -8.92 39.58 2.40
C ASP A 82 -8.73 41.10 2.32
N SER A 83 -8.29 41.76 3.42
CA SER A 83 -7.91 43.16 3.40
C SER A 83 -6.67 43.42 2.54
N SER A 84 -5.68 42.51 2.54
CA SER A 84 -4.52 42.62 1.65
C SER A 84 -4.91 42.59 0.18
N LYS A 85 -5.82 41.68 -0.19
CA LYS A 85 -6.36 41.62 -1.57
C LYS A 85 -7.17 42.89 -1.94
N GLN A 86 -7.97 43.38 -1.00
CA GLN A 86 -8.73 44.64 -1.18
C GLN A 86 -7.81 45.84 -1.39
N LEU A 87 -6.68 45.89 -0.67
CA LEU A 87 -5.67 46.92 -0.84
C LEU A 87 -5.15 46.96 -2.30
N LEU A 88 -4.80 45.78 -2.85
CA LEU A 88 -4.36 45.66 -4.26
C LEU A 88 -5.45 46.13 -5.22
N GLN A 89 -6.70 45.69 -5.01
CA GLN A 89 -7.84 46.07 -5.86
C GLN A 89 -8.17 47.57 -5.79
N GLN A 90 -8.10 48.15 -4.58
CA GLN A 90 -8.32 49.61 -4.39
C GLN A 90 -7.25 50.47 -5.06
N ALA A 91 -6.01 49.96 -5.12
CA ALA A 91 -4.94 50.58 -5.89
C ALA A 91 -5.13 50.43 -7.42
N GLY A 92 -6.16 49.66 -7.86
CA GLY A 92 -6.43 49.42 -9.28
C GLY A 92 -5.55 48.34 -9.90
N ALA A 93 -4.86 47.55 -9.09
CA ALA A 93 -4.08 46.41 -9.54
C ALA A 93 -5.01 45.22 -9.87
N GLU A 94 -4.75 44.55 -10.98
CA GLU A 94 -5.40 43.29 -11.33
C GLU A 94 -4.63 42.14 -10.67
N LEU A 95 -5.35 41.34 -9.90
CA LEU A 95 -4.78 40.25 -9.12
C LEU A 95 -4.53 39.03 -10.00
N GLY A 96 -3.28 38.51 -10.00
CA GLY A 96 -2.87 37.28 -10.65
C GLY A 96 -2.53 36.21 -9.62
N ASP A 97 -1.49 35.42 -9.89
CA ASP A 97 -1.11 34.25 -9.09
C ASP A 97 -0.49 34.64 -7.74
N TYR A 98 -0.82 33.85 -6.73
CA TYR A 98 -0.13 33.90 -5.44
C TYR A 98 1.26 33.26 -5.56
N LEU A 99 2.26 33.98 -5.08
CA LEU A 99 3.63 33.47 -4.96
C LEU A 99 3.97 33.26 -3.47
N PRO A 100 4.64 32.12 -3.13
CA PRO A 100 4.99 31.84 -1.74
C PRO A 100 5.77 32.95 -1.05
N ASP A 101 5.63 33.02 0.29
CA ASP A 101 6.13 34.06 1.20
C ASP A 101 5.43 35.41 1.00
N TYR A 102 4.11 35.36 1.01
CA TYR A 102 3.18 36.51 1.07
C TYR A 102 3.25 37.47 -0.13
N ALA A 103 3.43 36.91 -1.33
CA ALA A 103 3.49 37.77 -2.53
C ALA A 103 2.35 37.44 -3.53
N TYR A 104 2.02 38.43 -4.32
CA TYR A 104 1.15 38.27 -5.51
C TYR A 104 1.84 38.79 -6.75
N LEU A 105 1.66 38.03 -7.86
CA LEU A 105 1.85 38.58 -9.19
C LEU A 105 0.64 39.43 -9.53
N VAL A 106 0.83 40.67 -9.88
CA VAL A 106 -0.24 41.62 -10.19
C VAL A 106 0.04 42.37 -11.50
N ARG A 107 -1.00 42.73 -12.23
CA ARG A 107 -0.90 43.57 -13.42
C ARG A 107 -1.36 44.97 -13.07
N MET A 108 -0.48 45.94 -13.25
CA MET A 108 -0.74 47.36 -12.94
C MET A 108 0.19 48.30 -13.71
N ASN A 109 -0.12 49.58 -13.69
CA ASN A 109 0.75 50.62 -14.26
C ASN A 109 1.80 51.12 -13.22
N PRO A 110 2.85 51.86 -13.64
CA PRO A 110 3.89 52.33 -12.75
C PRO A 110 3.39 53.25 -11.60
N GLN A 111 2.36 54.07 -11.83
CA GLN A 111 1.80 54.93 -10.77
C GLN A 111 1.13 54.13 -9.67
N GLN A 112 0.38 53.06 -10.05
CA GLN A 112 -0.23 52.14 -9.10
C GLN A 112 0.84 51.38 -8.31
N ALA A 113 1.92 50.96 -8.98
CA ALA A 113 3.06 50.31 -8.32
C ALA A 113 3.73 51.24 -7.30
N GLY A 114 3.93 52.51 -7.64
CA GLY A 114 4.45 53.52 -6.72
C GLY A 114 3.55 53.77 -5.51
N THR A 115 2.23 53.80 -5.72
CA THR A 115 1.24 53.92 -4.64
C THR A 115 1.29 52.76 -3.67
N LEU A 116 1.40 51.54 -4.19
CA LEU A 116 1.52 50.33 -3.36
C LEU A 116 2.89 50.26 -2.65
N ALA A 117 3.97 50.62 -3.29
CA ALA A 117 5.30 50.66 -2.71
C ALA A 117 5.42 51.62 -1.51
N ALA A 118 4.59 52.68 -1.46
CA ALA A 118 4.54 53.62 -0.36
C ALA A 118 3.68 53.16 0.83
N ASN A 119 2.98 52.02 0.72
CA ASN A 119 2.10 51.51 1.76
C ASN A 119 2.86 50.67 2.80
N ASP A 120 2.63 50.91 4.07
CA ASP A 120 3.30 50.30 5.21
C ASP A 120 3.03 48.79 5.37
N GLN A 121 1.95 48.26 4.76
CA GLN A 121 1.67 46.82 4.73
C GLN A 121 2.50 46.07 3.68
N ILE A 122 3.11 46.78 2.74
CA ILE A 122 3.87 46.23 1.63
C ILE A 122 5.34 46.15 1.99
N TYR A 123 5.93 44.93 1.87
CA TYR A 123 7.34 44.70 2.05
C TYR A 123 8.15 45.19 0.85
N ARG A 124 7.71 44.79 -0.36
CA ARG A 124 8.38 45.20 -1.60
C ARG A 124 7.42 45.17 -2.79
N VAL A 125 7.62 46.09 -3.71
CA VAL A 125 7.06 46.06 -5.06
C VAL A 125 8.21 46.07 -6.05
N THR A 126 8.20 45.14 -7.00
CA THR A 126 9.20 45.06 -8.06
C THR A 126 8.60 44.60 -9.37
N LEU A 127 9.17 45.02 -10.51
CA LEU A 127 8.81 44.50 -11.81
C LEU A 127 9.10 43.01 -11.91
N PHE A 128 8.17 42.21 -12.50
CA PHE A 128 8.38 40.81 -12.74
C PHE A 128 9.36 40.58 -13.87
N GLN A 129 10.57 40.09 -13.55
CA GLN A 129 11.71 40.06 -14.46
C GLN A 129 11.58 38.98 -15.54
N PRO A 130 12.08 39.21 -16.78
CA PRO A 130 12.08 38.21 -17.85
C PRO A 130 12.77 36.89 -17.50
N GLU A 131 13.87 36.92 -16.74
CA GLU A 131 14.60 35.73 -16.29
C GLU A 131 13.79 34.84 -15.34
N TRP A 132 12.83 35.43 -14.62
CA TRP A 132 11.93 34.67 -13.74
C TRP A 132 10.83 33.91 -14.49
N LYS A 133 10.60 34.28 -15.74
CA LYS A 133 9.64 33.65 -16.64
C LYS A 133 10.20 32.44 -17.38
N ASN A 134 11.51 32.19 -17.27
CA ASN A 134 12.20 31.15 -18.04
C ASN A 134 12.27 29.82 -17.27
N GLY A 135 11.56 28.81 -17.68
CA GLY A 135 11.51 27.46 -17.09
C GLY A 135 12.78 26.63 -17.27
N ASN A 136 13.98 27.18 -17.04
CA ASN A 136 15.30 26.53 -17.26
C ASN A 136 15.58 26.16 -18.73
N LEU A 137 15.09 26.97 -19.64
CA LEU A 137 15.32 26.80 -21.06
C LEU A 137 16.72 27.34 -21.43
N SER A 138 17.52 26.49 -22.06
CA SER A 138 18.85 26.90 -22.51
C SER A 138 18.75 27.86 -23.68
N THR A 139 19.36 29.02 -23.54
CA THR A 139 19.46 30.00 -24.64
C THR A 139 20.67 29.76 -25.52
N SER A 140 21.50 28.74 -25.22
CA SER A 140 22.87 28.72 -25.77
C SER A 140 23.17 27.72 -26.88
N GLU A 141 22.33 26.72 -27.23
CA GLU A 141 22.75 25.73 -28.24
C GLU A 141 21.67 25.11 -29.15
N ASN A 142 20.38 25.31 -28.95
CA ASN A 142 19.37 24.74 -29.82
C ASN A 142 18.80 25.78 -30.81
N THR A 143 19.35 25.82 -32.00
CA THR A 143 18.82 26.62 -33.13
C THR A 143 17.55 26.03 -33.74
N VAL A 144 17.15 24.81 -33.34
CA VAL A 144 15.94 24.16 -33.86
C VAL A 144 14.71 24.63 -33.11
N PRO A 145 13.73 25.23 -33.81
CA PRO A 145 12.46 25.65 -33.20
C PRO A 145 11.75 24.46 -32.59
N SER A 146 11.26 24.62 -31.35
CA SER A 146 10.55 23.58 -30.58
C SER A 146 9.22 24.12 -30.06
N ASN A 147 8.32 23.22 -29.67
CA ASN A 147 7.03 23.58 -29.10
C ASN A 147 7.16 23.96 -27.62
N TYR A 148 6.57 25.10 -27.26
CA TYR A 148 6.55 25.62 -25.91
C TYR A 148 5.12 25.90 -25.47
N VAL A 149 4.91 25.85 -24.15
CA VAL A 149 3.72 26.38 -23.49
C VAL A 149 4.10 27.69 -22.81
N ILE A 150 3.34 28.74 -23.14
CA ILE A 150 3.50 30.09 -22.60
C ILE A 150 2.32 30.34 -21.65
N SER A 151 2.58 30.45 -20.36
CA SER A 151 1.59 30.88 -19.39
C SER A 151 1.47 32.42 -19.50
N VAL A 152 0.25 32.91 -19.51
CA VAL A 152 -0.03 34.35 -19.63
C VAL A 152 -0.96 34.80 -18.51
N PHE A 153 -0.93 36.10 -18.23
CA PHE A 153 -1.89 36.71 -17.32
C PHE A 153 -3.31 36.51 -17.87
N LYS A 154 -4.20 35.97 -17.05
CA LYS A 154 -5.55 35.57 -17.46
C LYS A 154 -6.30 36.77 -18.11
N GLY A 155 -6.84 36.54 -19.28
CA GLY A 155 -7.54 37.54 -20.09
C GLY A 155 -6.66 38.32 -21.07
N SER A 156 -5.34 38.03 -21.15
CA SER A 156 -4.43 38.60 -22.13
C SER A 156 -4.02 37.63 -23.24
N GLU A 157 -4.62 36.44 -23.29
CA GLU A 157 -4.24 35.36 -24.22
C GLU A 157 -4.29 35.80 -25.68
N ALA A 158 -5.36 36.48 -26.09
CA ALA A 158 -5.55 36.94 -27.47
C ALA A 158 -4.53 38.05 -27.86
N ASP A 159 -4.27 38.97 -26.94
CA ASP A 159 -3.37 40.10 -27.19
C ASP A 159 -1.93 39.61 -27.29
N VAL A 160 -1.51 38.70 -26.36
CA VAL A 160 -0.18 38.09 -26.40
C VAL A 160 -0.02 37.22 -27.64
N ALA A 161 -0.99 36.38 -27.97
CA ALA A 161 -0.95 35.55 -29.18
C ALA A 161 -0.80 36.40 -30.46
N GLN A 162 -1.55 37.53 -30.56
CA GLN A 162 -1.44 38.48 -31.67
C GLN A 162 -0.05 39.12 -31.71
N SER A 163 0.50 39.52 -30.56
CA SER A 163 1.84 40.10 -30.46
C SER A 163 2.91 39.13 -30.91
N LEU A 164 2.82 37.84 -30.49
CA LEU A 164 3.74 36.82 -30.95
C LEU A 164 3.67 36.55 -32.44
N GLN A 165 2.47 36.52 -33.02
CA GLN A 165 2.27 36.37 -34.46
C GLN A 165 2.84 37.56 -35.26
N GLN A 166 2.72 38.76 -34.74
CA GLN A 166 3.32 39.98 -35.36
C GLN A 166 4.87 39.90 -35.35
N GLN A 167 5.45 39.18 -34.40
CA GLN A 167 6.88 38.92 -34.30
C GLN A 167 7.33 37.65 -35.06
N ALA A 168 6.44 37.14 -35.94
CA ALA A 168 6.66 35.93 -36.72
C ALA A 168 6.91 34.66 -35.88
N ILE A 169 6.40 34.61 -34.62
CA ILE A 169 6.44 33.42 -33.77
C ILE A 169 5.14 32.63 -34.04
N PRO A 170 5.23 31.37 -34.55
CA PRO A 170 4.05 30.59 -34.85
C PRO A 170 3.31 30.16 -33.58
N VAL A 171 2.09 30.65 -33.41
CA VAL A 171 1.15 30.23 -32.37
C VAL A 171 0.36 29.05 -32.90
N THR A 172 0.35 27.94 -32.13
CA THR A 172 -0.30 26.68 -32.53
C THR A 172 -1.62 26.45 -31.81
N ASP A 173 -1.78 26.98 -30.60
CA ASP A 173 -3.02 26.90 -29.83
C ASP A 173 -3.14 28.08 -28.83
N VAL A 174 -4.37 28.43 -28.49
CA VAL A 174 -4.66 29.47 -27.48
C VAL A 174 -5.77 28.97 -26.58
N GLN A 175 -5.47 28.88 -25.27
CA GLN A 175 -6.38 28.43 -24.23
C GLN A 175 -6.40 29.45 -23.10
N GLU A 176 -7.41 29.36 -22.22
CA GLU A 176 -7.49 30.27 -21.06
C GLU A 176 -6.23 30.12 -20.18
N GLY A 177 -5.48 31.22 -20.05
CA GLY A 177 -4.21 31.28 -19.29
C GLY A 177 -2.98 30.72 -20.01
N TYR A 178 -3.11 30.15 -21.23
CA TYR A 178 -2.01 29.48 -21.92
C TYR A 178 -2.02 29.69 -23.43
N ILE A 179 -0.82 29.77 -24.00
CA ILE A 179 -0.59 29.81 -25.44
C ILE A 179 0.46 28.78 -25.79
N GLU A 180 0.21 27.99 -26.84
CA GLU A 180 1.23 27.13 -27.42
C GLU A 180 1.86 27.79 -28.63
N ALA A 181 3.19 27.74 -28.68
CA ALA A 181 3.93 28.38 -29.81
C ALA A 181 5.20 27.61 -30.16
N VAL A 182 5.67 27.76 -31.38
CA VAL A 182 6.96 27.25 -31.81
C VAL A 182 8.00 28.34 -31.63
N ILE A 183 8.94 28.10 -30.68
CA ILE A 183 9.92 29.09 -30.27
C ILE A 183 11.32 28.57 -30.57
N SER A 184 12.22 29.41 -31.05
CA SER A 184 13.66 29.14 -31.15
C SER A 184 14.44 29.85 -30.06
N SER A 185 15.72 29.53 -29.90
CA SER A 185 16.61 30.28 -28.99
C SER A 185 16.71 31.77 -29.31
N GLU A 186 16.54 32.13 -30.59
CA GLU A 186 16.55 33.53 -31.03
C GLU A 186 15.25 34.29 -30.69
N THR A 187 14.11 33.61 -30.71
CA THR A 187 12.80 34.22 -30.44
C THR A 187 12.37 34.08 -28.96
N LEU A 188 12.99 33.22 -28.20
CA LEU A 188 12.68 33.06 -26.76
C LEU A 188 12.82 34.37 -25.97
N PRO A 189 13.85 35.20 -26.12
CA PRO A 189 13.93 36.49 -25.45
C PRO A 189 12.77 37.42 -25.79
N LEU A 190 12.23 37.36 -26.99
CA LEU A 190 11.07 38.18 -27.42
C LEU A 190 9.81 37.77 -26.67
N VAL A 191 9.64 36.47 -26.42
CA VAL A 191 8.52 35.91 -25.64
C VAL A 191 8.63 36.29 -24.18
N LEU A 192 9.84 36.11 -23.56
CA LEU A 192 10.08 36.45 -22.16
C LEU A 192 9.87 37.93 -21.84
N ASN A 193 10.14 38.79 -22.79
CA ASN A 193 9.94 40.26 -22.67
C ASN A 193 8.49 40.71 -22.88
N GLN A 194 7.55 39.83 -23.26
CA GLN A 194 6.15 40.20 -23.36
C GLN A 194 5.60 40.62 -22.00
N PRO A 195 4.85 41.73 -21.90
CA PRO A 195 4.37 42.28 -20.62
C PRO A 195 3.54 41.28 -19.80
N ASP A 196 2.64 40.54 -20.47
CA ASP A 196 1.66 39.67 -19.83
C ASP A 196 2.06 38.18 -19.85
N VAL A 197 3.26 37.82 -20.28
CA VAL A 197 3.79 36.47 -20.16
C VAL A 197 4.26 36.25 -18.71
N THR A 198 3.77 35.19 -18.09
CA THR A 198 4.08 34.86 -16.71
C THR A 198 5.13 33.73 -16.61
N PHE A 199 5.11 32.79 -17.55
CA PHE A 199 6.09 31.69 -17.58
C PHE A 199 6.19 31.04 -18.98
N VAL A 200 7.35 30.50 -19.30
CA VAL A 200 7.58 29.76 -20.55
C VAL A 200 8.27 28.43 -20.22
N GLU A 201 7.70 27.33 -20.68
CA GLU A 201 8.26 26.00 -20.52
C GLU A 201 8.15 25.18 -21.81
N SER A 202 9.06 24.21 -21.99
CA SER A 202 8.95 23.29 -23.13
C SER A 202 7.63 22.56 -23.05
N LYS A 203 6.92 22.46 -24.21
CA LYS A 203 5.70 21.66 -24.26
C LYS A 203 6.04 20.23 -23.85
N PRO A 204 5.39 19.65 -22.84
CA PRO A 204 5.58 18.26 -22.50
C PRO A 204 5.25 17.40 -23.71
N VAL A 205 6.20 16.56 -24.14
CA VAL A 205 5.92 15.56 -25.16
C VAL A 205 5.20 14.42 -24.45
N ASP A 206 3.91 14.30 -24.68
CA ASP A 206 3.09 13.21 -24.18
C ASP A 206 3.48 11.92 -24.90
N GLU A 207 4.45 11.19 -24.35
CA GLU A 207 4.79 9.88 -24.84
C GLU A 207 3.85 8.82 -24.25
N ILE A 208 3.52 7.83 -25.07
CA ILE A 208 2.54 6.76 -24.85
C ILE A 208 3.15 5.67 -23.94
N PHE A 209 2.80 5.57 -22.63
CA PHE A 209 3.45 4.58 -21.76
C PHE A 209 2.61 4.08 -20.58
N ASN A 210 1.81 3.01 -20.75
CA ASN A 210 1.54 2.13 -19.62
C ASN A 210 2.66 1.10 -19.39
N ASP A 211 3.44 0.82 -20.43
CA ASP A 211 4.70 0.09 -20.37
C ASP A 211 5.73 0.73 -19.42
N PHE A 212 5.62 2.03 -19.13
CA PHE A 212 6.53 2.74 -18.25
C PHE A 212 6.44 2.26 -16.79
N VAL A 213 5.25 2.22 -16.18
CA VAL A 213 5.14 1.87 -14.75
C VAL A 213 5.45 0.41 -14.50
N THR A 214 5.09 -0.50 -15.41
CA THR A 214 5.43 -1.93 -15.31
C THR A 214 6.93 -2.19 -15.41
N ASN A 215 7.64 -1.43 -16.25
CA ASN A 215 9.10 -1.44 -16.32
C ASN A 215 9.72 -0.80 -15.08
N GLN A 216 9.19 0.33 -14.62
CA GLN A 216 9.70 1.05 -13.45
C GLN A 216 9.66 0.20 -12.18
N VAL A 217 8.58 -0.51 -11.92
CA VAL A 217 8.49 -1.41 -10.76
C VAL A 217 9.28 -2.70 -10.93
N GLY A 218 9.97 -2.90 -12.06
CA GLY A 218 10.77 -4.10 -12.33
C GLY A 218 9.92 -5.32 -12.67
N ALA A 219 8.69 -5.15 -13.14
CA ALA A 219 7.84 -6.26 -13.56
C ALA A 219 8.16 -6.72 -14.99
N ALA A 220 8.15 -5.80 -15.96
CA ALA A 220 8.22 -6.08 -17.39
C ALA A 220 9.63 -5.99 -18.00
N THR A 221 10.66 -5.62 -17.24
CA THR A 221 12.05 -5.57 -17.73
C THR A 221 12.56 -6.95 -18.16
N SER A 222 13.63 -7.03 -18.93
CA SER A 222 14.21 -8.29 -19.41
C SER A 222 14.56 -9.26 -18.27
N ASN A 223 15.01 -8.73 -17.12
CA ASN A 223 15.28 -9.48 -15.89
C ASN A 223 14.16 -9.32 -14.86
N GLY A 224 13.02 -8.76 -15.26
CA GLY A 224 11.88 -8.47 -14.40
C GLY A 224 11.18 -9.73 -13.90
N VAL A 225 10.32 -9.54 -12.92
CA VAL A 225 9.66 -10.66 -12.25
C VAL A 225 8.70 -11.43 -13.15
N TRP A 226 8.18 -10.83 -14.24
CA TRP A 226 7.38 -11.55 -15.24
C TRP A 226 8.17 -12.65 -15.95
N SER A 227 9.45 -12.42 -16.24
CA SER A 227 10.32 -13.44 -16.82
C SER A 227 10.54 -14.64 -15.89
N LYS A 228 10.22 -14.50 -14.62
CA LYS A 228 10.25 -15.56 -13.59
C LYS A 228 8.90 -16.22 -13.36
N GLY A 229 7.88 -15.90 -14.16
CA GLY A 229 6.51 -16.41 -14.01
C GLY A 229 5.67 -15.70 -12.95
N LEU A 230 6.19 -14.65 -12.32
CA LEU A 230 5.50 -13.89 -11.29
C LEU A 230 4.66 -12.77 -11.91
N THR A 231 3.40 -13.06 -12.18
CA THR A 231 2.44 -12.20 -12.87
C THR A 231 1.20 -11.88 -12.07
N GLY A 232 1.18 -12.25 -10.78
CA GLY A 232 0.00 -12.20 -9.93
C GLY A 232 -0.93 -13.40 -10.09
N LYS A 233 -0.51 -14.43 -10.84
CA LYS A 233 -1.30 -15.65 -11.05
C LYS A 233 -1.73 -16.28 -9.70
N GLY A 234 -2.98 -16.76 -9.64
CA GLY A 234 -3.53 -17.35 -8.43
C GLY A 234 -3.93 -16.33 -7.36
N GLN A 235 -3.68 -15.03 -7.56
CA GLN A 235 -4.09 -13.97 -6.64
C GLN A 235 -5.39 -13.31 -7.11
N VAL A 236 -6.16 -12.80 -6.16
CA VAL A 236 -7.33 -11.97 -6.40
C VAL A 236 -7.09 -10.60 -5.79
N VAL A 237 -7.25 -9.55 -6.58
CA VAL A 237 -7.14 -8.16 -6.10
C VAL A 237 -8.53 -7.52 -6.11
N THR A 238 -8.91 -6.94 -5.00
CA THR A 238 -10.12 -6.11 -4.93
C THR A 238 -9.77 -4.67 -5.28
N VAL A 239 -10.56 -4.10 -6.18
CA VAL A 239 -10.59 -2.67 -6.48
C VAL A 239 -11.93 -2.11 -6.01
N ALA A 240 -11.90 -1.12 -5.11
CA ALA A 240 -13.08 -0.38 -4.70
C ALA A 240 -12.98 1.03 -5.27
N ASP A 241 -13.86 1.37 -6.24
CA ASP A 241 -13.77 2.62 -6.99
C ASP A 241 -15.11 3.01 -7.64
N SER A 242 -15.10 3.96 -8.59
CA SER A 242 -16.28 4.55 -9.21
C SER A 242 -17.16 3.57 -9.97
N GLY A 243 -16.61 2.48 -10.52
CA GLY A 243 -17.31 1.48 -11.33
C GLY A 243 -16.36 0.73 -12.25
N LEU A 244 -16.88 -0.19 -13.06
CA LEU A 244 -16.12 -0.98 -14.01
C LEU A 244 -16.79 -0.96 -15.40
N ASP A 245 -16.17 -0.28 -16.35
CA ASP A 245 -16.52 -0.21 -17.75
C ASP A 245 -18.03 0.05 -18.01
N SER A 246 -18.63 -0.70 -18.92
CA SER A 246 -20.04 -0.55 -19.33
C SER A 246 -21.07 -1.00 -18.29
N GLY A 247 -20.69 -1.53 -17.14
CA GLY A 247 -21.63 -2.11 -16.19
C GLY A 247 -22.32 -3.40 -16.69
N ASN A 248 -21.81 -4.02 -17.74
CA ASN A 248 -22.41 -5.18 -18.39
C ASN A 248 -21.37 -6.23 -18.78
N LEU A 249 -21.53 -7.47 -18.33
CA LEU A 249 -20.60 -8.57 -18.60
C LEU A 249 -20.44 -8.89 -20.10
N ASN A 250 -21.49 -8.68 -20.89
CA ASN A 250 -21.46 -9.00 -22.32
C ASN A 250 -20.70 -7.98 -23.16
N THR A 251 -20.50 -6.77 -22.65
CA THR A 251 -19.81 -5.67 -23.31
C THR A 251 -18.57 -5.22 -22.56
N LEU A 252 -18.17 -6.00 -21.55
CA LEU A 252 -16.98 -5.72 -20.74
C LEU A 252 -15.72 -5.61 -21.62
N HIS A 253 -14.87 -4.64 -21.32
CA HIS A 253 -13.63 -4.40 -22.04
C HIS A 253 -12.78 -5.67 -22.08
N LYS A 254 -12.21 -5.99 -23.24
CA LYS A 254 -11.46 -7.22 -23.52
C LYS A 254 -10.25 -7.44 -22.59
N ASP A 255 -9.68 -6.39 -22.03
CA ASP A 255 -8.58 -6.49 -21.06
C ASP A 255 -9.01 -7.13 -19.74
N PHE A 256 -10.31 -7.20 -19.46
CA PHE A 256 -10.88 -7.87 -18.30
C PHE A 256 -11.55 -9.21 -18.62
N GLU A 257 -11.58 -9.62 -19.90
CA GLU A 257 -12.17 -10.89 -20.31
C GLU A 257 -11.45 -12.06 -19.62
N GLY A 258 -12.23 -12.87 -18.89
CA GLY A 258 -11.69 -13.96 -18.08
C GLY A 258 -10.92 -13.52 -16.82
N GLN A 259 -10.81 -12.22 -16.52
CA GLN A 259 -10.11 -11.74 -15.32
C GLN A 259 -11.04 -11.59 -14.11
N LEU A 260 -12.34 -11.48 -14.29
CA LEU A 260 -13.23 -11.34 -13.15
C LEU A 260 -13.21 -12.60 -12.26
N HIS A 261 -13.03 -12.38 -10.96
CA HIS A 261 -13.17 -13.41 -9.93
C HIS A 261 -14.66 -13.70 -9.64
N LYS A 262 -15.44 -12.63 -9.55
CA LYS A 262 -16.91 -12.63 -9.36
C LYS A 262 -17.50 -11.46 -10.13
N THR A 263 -18.82 -11.48 -10.31
CA THR A 263 -19.57 -10.32 -10.79
C THR A 263 -19.27 -9.12 -9.90
N PRO A 264 -18.99 -7.93 -10.46
CA PRO A 264 -18.77 -6.72 -9.69
C PRO A 264 -19.95 -6.46 -8.73
N VAL A 265 -19.62 -5.96 -7.53
CA VAL A 265 -20.63 -5.54 -6.57
C VAL A 265 -21.19 -4.20 -7.03
N PRO A 266 -22.51 -4.08 -7.24
CA PRO A 266 -23.11 -2.82 -7.64
C PRO A 266 -23.09 -1.80 -6.49
N ASN A 267 -23.21 -0.53 -6.84
CA ASN A 267 -23.47 0.56 -5.92
C ASN A 267 -24.91 0.49 -5.36
N PRO A 268 -25.32 1.38 -4.44
CA PRO A 268 -26.69 1.42 -3.92
C PRO A 268 -27.78 1.66 -4.99
N GLU A 269 -27.39 2.21 -6.16
CA GLU A 269 -28.30 2.43 -7.29
C GLU A 269 -28.47 1.16 -8.16
N GLY A 270 -27.79 0.07 -7.81
CA GLY A 270 -27.90 -1.23 -8.49
C GLY A 270 -27.05 -1.37 -9.76
N THR A 271 -26.13 -0.45 -10.02
CA THR A 271 -25.23 -0.46 -11.18
C THR A 271 -23.76 -0.58 -10.77
N TRP A 272 -22.95 -1.14 -11.65
CA TRP A 272 -21.48 -1.09 -11.56
C TRP A 272 -20.85 -0.44 -12.79
N GLU A 273 -21.65 0.29 -13.58
CA GLU A 273 -21.19 1.09 -14.72
C GLU A 273 -20.26 2.21 -14.28
N ASP A 274 -19.17 2.41 -15.01
CA ASP A 274 -18.15 3.44 -14.73
C ASP A 274 -18.28 4.62 -15.69
N THR A 275 -19.20 5.50 -15.42
CA THR A 275 -19.38 6.74 -16.22
C THR A 275 -18.26 7.75 -16.01
N ILE A 276 -17.53 7.67 -14.90
CA ILE A 276 -16.36 8.50 -14.57
C ILE A 276 -15.12 8.00 -15.31
N GLY A 277 -15.00 6.69 -15.49
CA GLY A 277 -13.86 6.00 -16.10
C GLY A 277 -12.64 5.88 -15.20
N HIS A 278 -12.76 6.24 -13.90
CA HIS A 278 -11.64 6.19 -12.97
C HIS A 278 -11.39 4.76 -12.47
N GLY A 279 -12.40 4.07 -11.99
CA GLY A 279 -12.28 2.71 -11.49
C GLY A 279 -11.83 1.70 -12.55
N THR A 280 -12.30 1.86 -13.78
CA THR A 280 -11.87 1.06 -14.92
C THR A 280 -10.38 1.24 -15.20
N HIS A 281 -9.90 2.48 -15.19
CA HIS A 281 -8.48 2.80 -15.39
C HIS A 281 -7.61 2.22 -14.25
N VAL A 282 -8.05 2.36 -13.02
CA VAL A 282 -7.40 1.78 -11.82
C VAL A 282 -7.32 0.25 -11.95
N ALA A 283 -8.42 -0.43 -12.26
CA ALA A 283 -8.44 -1.88 -12.43
C ALA A 283 -7.51 -2.34 -13.57
N GLY A 284 -7.48 -1.62 -14.70
CA GLY A 284 -6.58 -1.87 -15.81
C GLY A 284 -5.10 -1.77 -15.43
N THR A 285 -4.75 -0.79 -14.61
CA THR A 285 -3.37 -0.62 -14.10
C THR A 285 -2.97 -1.74 -13.15
N VAL A 286 -3.89 -2.29 -12.34
CA VAL A 286 -3.60 -3.46 -11.51
C VAL A 286 -3.33 -4.69 -12.36
N LEU A 287 -4.25 -5.04 -13.29
CA LEU A 287 -4.29 -6.40 -13.86
C LEU A 287 -4.82 -6.50 -15.30
N GLY A 288 -5.04 -5.40 -16.01
CA GLY A 288 -5.47 -5.45 -17.41
C GLY A 288 -4.54 -6.34 -18.26
N THR A 289 -5.13 -7.17 -19.12
CA THR A 289 -4.33 -8.11 -19.95
C THR A 289 -3.60 -7.44 -21.11
N GLY A 290 -3.97 -6.22 -21.45
CA GLY A 290 -3.46 -5.52 -22.63
C GLY A 290 -3.98 -6.11 -23.95
N ALA A 291 -5.08 -6.88 -23.95
CA ALA A 291 -5.63 -7.57 -25.11
C ALA A 291 -5.88 -6.61 -26.29
N MET A 292 -6.40 -5.40 -26.00
CA MET A 292 -6.71 -4.40 -27.03
C MET A 292 -5.48 -3.56 -27.46
N SER A 293 -4.30 -3.88 -26.92
CA SER A 293 -3.02 -3.21 -27.25
C SER A 293 -1.91 -4.18 -27.64
N ASN A 294 -2.24 -5.40 -28.04
CA ASN A 294 -1.27 -6.47 -28.32
C ASN A 294 -0.30 -6.69 -27.16
N GLY A 295 -0.78 -6.56 -25.93
CA GLY A 295 -0.01 -6.76 -24.69
C GLY A 295 0.82 -5.54 -24.26
N LYS A 296 0.72 -4.39 -24.94
CA LYS A 296 1.52 -3.20 -24.62
C LYS A 296 1.11 -2.56 -23.29
N TYR A 297 -0.20 -2.46 -23.01
CA TYR A 297 -0.73 -1.78 -21.82
C TYR A 297 -1.23 -2.76 -20.77
N LYS A 298 -0.41 -3.76 -20.43
CA LYS A 298 -0.69 -4.69 -19.35
C LYS A 298 -0.63 -3.99 -17.98
N GLY A 299 -1.50 -4.42 -17.09
CA GLY A 299 -1.39 -4.12 -15.67
C GLY A 299 -0.21 -4.88 -15.03
N VAL A 300 0.24 -4.40 -13.87
CA VAL A 300 1.43 -4.96 -13.18
C VAL A 300 1.24 -6.44 -12.85
N ALA A 301 0.03 -6.83 -12.41
CA ALA A 301 -0.33 -8.22 -12.08
C ALA A 301 -1.32 -8.80 -13.09
N TYR A 302 -1.01 -8.76 -14.38
CA TYR A 302 -1.92 -9.16 -15.46
C TYR A 302 -2.40 -10.63 -15.39
N GLY A 303 -1.79 -11.46 -14.58
CA GLY A 303 -2.21 -12.84 -14.31
C GLY A 303 -3.16 -12.99 -13.11
N ALA A 304 -3.44 -11.93 -12.37
CA ALA A 304 -4.36 -11.93 -11.23
C ALA A 304 -5.83 -11.89 -11.67
N LYS A 305 -6.74 -12.17 -10.74
CA LYS A 305 -8.18 -11.99 -10.90
C LYS A 305 -8.66 -10.72 -10.22
N LEU A 306 -9.71 -10.13 -10.75
CA LEU A 306 -10.34 -8.90 -10.25
C LEU A 306 -11.61 -9.25 -9.46
N PHE A 307 -11.71 -8.74 -8.25
CA PHE A 307 -12.99 -8.55 -7.57
C PHE A 307 -13.26 -7.05 -7.50
N PHE A 308 -14.35 -6.57 -8.04
CA PHE A 308 -14.65 -5.13 -8.10
C PHE A 308 -15.82 -4.77 -7.18
N GLN A 309 -15.64 -3.72 -6.39
CA GLN A 309 -16.67 -3.14 -5.52
C GLN A 309 -16.93 -1.70 -5.97
N THR A 310 -18.13 -1.46 -6.50
CA THR A 310 -18.53 -0.13 -6.93
C THR A 310 -18.99 0.69 -5.74
N ILE A 311 -18.25 1.74 -5.45
CA ILE A 311 -18.53 2.67 -4.35
C ILE A 311 -18.88 4.09 -4.85
N GLY A 312 -19.01 4.28 -6.17
CA GLY A 312 -19.54 5.51 -6.77
C GLY A 312 -20.98 5.77 -6.36
N CYS A 313 -21.31 7.00 -5.98
CA CYS A 313 -22.63 7.39 -5.52
C CYS A 313 -23.15 8.68 -6.20
N GLY A 314 -22.85 8.78 -7.49
CA GLY A 314 -23.25 9.90 -8.34
C GLY A 314 -22.18 10.97 -8.52
N GLY A 315 -22.08 11.52 -9.73
CA GLY A 315 -21.03 12.45 -10.11
C GLY A 315 -19.63 11.89 -9.85
N THR A 316 -18.75 12.67 -9.22
CA THR A 316 -17.40 12.25 -8.83
C THR A 316 -17.32 11.77 -7.36
N SER A 317 -18.47 11.64 -6.69
CA SER A 317 -18.54 11.26 -5.28
C SER A 317 -18.42 9.76 -5.11
N ILE A 318 -17.86 9.35 -3.99
CA ILE A 318 -17.75 7.95 -3.57
C ILE A 318 -18.28 7.78 -2.15
N CYS A 319 -18.97 6.68 -1.91
CA CYS A 319 -19.65 6.33 -0.68
C CYS A 319 -19.21 4.92 -0.22
N PRO A 320 -18.01 4.79 0.37
CA PRO A 320 -17.47 3.47 0.72
C PRO A 320 -18.21 2.79 1.87
N GLY A 321 -19.06 3.51 2.60
CA GLY A 321 -19.70 3.00 3.82
C GLY A 321 -18.71 2.75 4.97
N ASP A 322 -18.99 1.76 5.81
CA ASP A 322 -18.04 1.31 6.82
C ASP A 322 -16.92 0.50 6.15
N LEU A 323 -15.66 0.92 6.33
CA LEU A 323 -14.52 0.26 5.72
C LEU A 323 -14.35 -1.19 6.19
N ARG A 324 -14.82 -1.54 7.40
CA ARG A 324 -14.76 -2.90 7.91
C ARG A 324 -15.68 -3.83 7.14
N ASP A 325 -16.85 -3.35 6.73
CA ASP A 325 -17.80 -4.09 5.91
C ASP A 325 -17.32 -4.20 4.47
N LEU A 326 -16.76 -3.11 3.92
CA LEU A 326 -16.17 -3.08 2.58
C LEU A 326 -15.04 -4.12 2.46
N PHE A 327 -14.10 -4.12 3.38
CA PHE A 327 -12.99 -5.07 3.41
C PHE A 327 -13.45 -6.48 3.78
N GLY A 328 -14.42 -6.61 4.69
CA GLY A 328 -15.01 -7.87 5.11
C GLY A 328 -15.66 -8.61 3.97
N SER A 329 -16.45 -7.91 3.16
CA SER A 329 -17.09 -8.49 1.97
C SER A 329 -16.06 -8.96 0.94
N ALA A 330 -14.97 -8.23 0.75
CA ALA A 330 -13.85 -8.63 -0.11
C ALA A 330 -13.17 -9.90 0.42
N LYS A 331 -12.83 -9.94 1.70
CA LYS A 331 -12.17 -11.10 2.32
C LYS A 331 -13.02 -12.37 2.24
N GLN A 332 -14.34 -12.25 2.42
CA GLN A 332 -15.29 -13.38 2.26
C GLN A 332 -15.28 -13.96 0.85
N GLN A 333 -14.90 -13.18 -0.17
CA GLN A 333 -14.70 -13.66 -1.53
C GLN A 333 -13.30 -14.24 -1.78
N GLY A 334 -12.48 -14.42 -0.74
CA GLY A 334 -11.14 -14.97 -0.86
C GLY A 334 -10.11 -13.99 -1.42
N THR A 335 -10.37 -12.69 -1.31
CA THR A 335 -9.40 -11.65 -1.72
C THR A 335 -8.59 -11.20 -0.49
N PHE A 336 -7.30 -10.95 -0.69
CA PHE A 336 -6.37 -10.60 0.39
C PHE A 336 -5.61 -9.31 0.10
N ILE A 337 -5.91 -8.66 -1.02
CA ILE A 337 -5.33 -7.39 -1.43
C ILE A 337 -6.47 -6.47 -1.85
N HIS A 338 -6.55 -5.31 -1.24
CA HIS A 338 -7.59 -4.33 -1.45
C HIS A 338 -6.98 -2.97 -1.78
N THR A 339 -7.29 -2.41 -2.94
CA THR A 339 -6.75 -1.13 -3.38
C THR A 339 -7.80 -0.07 -3.51
N ASN A 340 -7.45 1.14 -3.05
CA ASN A 340 -8.31 2.29 -2.88
C ASN A 340 -7.63 3.52 -3.44
N SER A 341 -8.02 3.93 -4.63
CA SER A 341 -7.48 5.11 -5.31
C SER A 341 -8.29 6.37 -4.98
N TRP A 342 -8.65 6.55 -3.71
CA TRP A 342 -9.49 7.63 -3.20
C TRP A 342 -9.13 7.97 -1.75
N GLY A 343 -9.68 9.08 -1.24
CA GLY A 343 -9.52 9.54 0.13
C GLY A 343 -10.31 10.82 0.40
N ALA A 344 -10.34 11.23 1.66
CA ALA A 344 -11.03 12.44 2.10
C ALA A 344 -10.15 13.67 1.83
N ARG A 345 -10.45 14.37 0.75
CA ARG A 345 -9.72 15.58 0.35
C ARG A 345 -9.72 16.62 1.47
N PHE A 346 -8.58 17.26 1.72
CA PHE A 346 -8.36 18.25 2.78
C PHE A 346 -8.63 17.75 4.20
N ASN A 347 -8.68 16.42 4.41
CA ASN A 347 -8.77 15.84 5.74
C ASN A 347 -7.54 14.96 5.98
N TYR A 348 -6.57 15.51 6.68
CA TYR A 348 -5.26 14.89 6.93
C TYR A 348 -5.14 14.26 8.32
N SER A 349 -6.15 14.47 9.16
CA SER A 349 -6.19 13.90 10.51
C SER A 349 -6.43 12.39 10.47
N TYR A 350 -5.87 11.68 11.43
CA TYR A 350 -6.23 10.30 11.70
C TYR A 350 -7.66 10.25 12.26
N ASN A 351 -8.61 9.89 11.43
CA ASN A 351 -10.04 9.90 11.75
C ASN A 351 -10.62 8.48 11.88
N SER A 352 -11.93 8.38 12.05
CA SER A 352 -12.62 7.09 12.20
C SER A 352 -12.37 6.12 11.04
N ASN A 353 -12.22 6.60 9.80
CA ASN A 353 -11.92 5.74 8.66
C ASN A 353 -10.49 5.21 8.72
N SER A 354 -9.52 6.03 9.14
CA SER A 354 -8.15 5.58 9.38
C SER A 354 -8.08 4.53 10.49
N ALA A 355 -8.83 4.76 11.59
CA ALA A 355 -8.93 3.80 12.68
C ALA A 355 -9.59 2.48 12.27
N ARG A 356 -10.65 2.53 11.46
CA ARG A 356 -11.32 1.32 10.91
C ARG A 356 -10.41 0.53 9.97
N ALA A 357 -9.61 1.21 9.16
CA ALA A 357 -8.63 0.55 8.29
C ALA A 357 -7.56 -0.17 9.12
N ASP A 358 -7.04 0.48 10.17
CA ASP A 358 -6.09 -0.13 11.11
C ASP A 358 -6.71 -1.28 11.90
N GLU A 359 -7.93 -1.10 12.41
CA GLU A 359 -8.67 -2.15 13.13
C GLU A 359 -8.84 -3.40 12.27
N TYR A 360 -9.29 -3.22 11.03
CA TYR A 360 -9.54 -4.34 10.14
C TYR A 360 -8.25 -5.11 9.83
N THR A 361 -7.18 -4.42 9.47
CA THR A 361 -5.89 -5.04 9.14
C THR A 361 -5.20 -5.64 10.37
N PHE A 362 -5.37 -5.05 11.54
CA PHE A 362 -4.91 -5.67 12.80
C PHE A 362 -5.62 -6.99 13.09
N LYS A 363 -6.93 -7.07 12.90
CA LYS A 363 -7.72 -8.31 13.12
C LYS A 363 -7.51 -9.34 12.01
N ASN A 364 -7.16 -8.91 10.81
CA ASN A 364 -6.98 -9.73 9.61
C ASN A 364 -5.56 -9.58 9.07
N LYS A 365 -4.61 -10.23 9.72
CA LYS A 365 -3.17 -10.08 9.49
C LYS A 365 -2.73 -10.39 8.04
N ASP A 366 -3.47 -11.22 7.32
CA ASP A 366 -3.24 -11.63 5.95
C ASP A 366 -3.90 -10.71 4.89
N PHE A 367 -4.59 -9.64 5.34
CA PHE A 367 -5.32 -8.74 4.46
C PHE A 367 -4.59 -7.41 4.27
N THR A 368 -4.10 -7.17 3.05
CA THR A 368 -3.30 -6.00 2.68
C THR A 368 -4.17 -4.92 2.07
N VAL A 369 -4.14 -3.72 2.65
CA VAL A 369 -4.91 -2.56 2.19
C VAL A 369 -3.96 -1.49 1.67
N LEU A 370 -4.26 -0.98 0.46
CA LEU A 370 -3.51 0.11 -0.15
C LEU A 370 -4.42 1.33 -0.31
N PHE A 371 -3.83 2.52 -0.12
CA PHE A 371 -4.50 3.80 -0.36
C PHE A 371 -3.62 4.77 -1.13
N ALA A 372 -4.25 5.61 -1.94
CA ALA A 372 -3.61 6.76 -2.52
C ALA A 372 -3.24 7.78 -1.44
N ALA A 373 -2.08 8.42 -1.57
CA ALA A 373 -1.63 9.45 -0.62
C ALA A 373 -2.50 10.71 -0.65
N GLY A 374 -3.13 10.98 -1.79
CA GLY A 374 -3.89 12.19 -2.10
C GLY A 374 -3.21 13.06 -3.14
N ASN A 375 -3.94 14.05 -3.65
CA ASN A 375 -3.47 14.96 -4.71
C ASN A 375 -3.57 16.44 -4.27
N ASP A 376 -3.34 16.69 -2.98
CA ASP A 376 -3.45 18.03 -2.38
C ASP A 376 -2.11 18.79 -2.36
N GLY A 377 -1.19 18.37 -3.21
CA GLY A 377 0.00 19.11 -3.59
C GLY A 377 1.16 19.07 -2.61
N SER A 378 2.02 20.08 -2.78
CA SER A 378 3.38 20.10 -2.26
C SER A 378 3.51 20.53 -0.79
N GLY A 379 2.41 20.88 -0.12
CA GLY A 379 2.42 21.22 1.30
C GLY A 379 2.88 20.09 2.20
N ASN A 380 3.28 20.41 3.43
CA ASN A 380 3.60 19.41 4.43
C ASN A 380 2.31 18.80 5.01
N ASN A 381 2.37 17.53 5.44
CA ASN A 381 1.30 16.85 6.16
C ASN A 381 -0.03 16.82 5.39
N THR A 382 0.04 16.60 4.07
CA THR A 382 -1.14 16.56 3.19
C THR A 382 -1.61 15.13 2.84
N ILE A 383 -1.13 14.12 3.56
CA ILE A 383 -1.59 12.74 3.38
C ILE A 383 -3.03 12.62 3.85
N SER A 384 -3.94 12.34 2.92
CA SER A 384 -5.37 12.28 3.22
C SER A 384 -5.77 11.00 3.96
N SER A 385 -6.81 11.08 4.80
CA SER A 385 -7.46 9.89 5.35
C SER A 385 -8.23 9.14 4.26
N PRO A 386 -8.26 7.77 4.27
CA PRO A 386 -7.64 6.83 5.20
C PRO A 386 -6.18 6.48 4.88
N GLY A 387 -5.55 7.12 3.87
CA GLY A 387 -4.15 6.88 3.51
C GLY A 387 -3.16 7.13 4.67
N ASN A 388 -3.49 8.00 5.62
CA ASN A 388 -2.69 8.24 6.82
C ASN A 388 -2.80 7.15 7.90
N ALA A 389 -3.56 6.06 7.70
CA ALA A 389 -3.60 4.91 8.58
C ALA A 389 -2.23 4.20 8.64
N LYS A 390 -1.91 3.59 9.78
CA LYS A 390 -0.59 2.98 10.06
C LYS A 390 -0.32 1.75 9.19
N ASN A 391 -1.31 0.86 9.13
CA ASN A 391 -1.16 -0.48 8.56
C ASN A 391 -1.32 -0.51 7.03
N THR A 392 -1.92 0.53 6.45
CA THR A 392 -2.07 0.64 5.00
C THR A 392 -0.74 0.88 4.31
N ILE A 393 -0.61 0.41 3.06
CA ILE A 393 0.45 0.84 2.16
C ILE A 393 -0.04 2.08 1.42
N THR A 394 0.52 3.23 1.76
CA THR A 394 0.12 4.52 1.19
C THR A 394 1.07 4.92 0.09
N VAL A 395 0.52 5.27 -1.07
CA VAL A 395 1.30 5.42 -2.30
C VAL A 395 1.28 6.84 -2.82
N GLY A 396 2.47 7.44 -2.93
CA GLY A 396 2.70 8.73 -3.58
C GLY A 396 3.01 8.60 -5.08
N ASN A 397 2.97 9.72 -5.78
CA ASN A 397 3.10 9.80 -7.23
C ASN A 397 4.43 10.44 -7.65
N LEU A 398 5.22 9.74 -8.48
CA LEU A 398 6.38 10.28 -9.16
C LEU A 398 6.01 10.83 -10.56
N GLN A 399 6.79 11.80 -11.03
CA GLN A 399 6.67 12.30 -12.40
C GLN A 399 7.15 11.24 -13.39
N LYS A 400 6.54 11.22 -14.58
CA LYS A 400 6.94 10.34 -15.66
C LYS A 400 8.16 10.87 -16.41
N THR A 401 8.19 12.16 -16.68
CA THR A 401 9.30 12.85 -17.38
C THR A 401 10.59 12.83 -16.58
N ASN A 402 10.49 12.83 -15.24
CA ASN A 402 11.60 12.60 -14.33
C ASN A 402 11.17 11.62 -13.21
N PRO A 403 11.36 10.31 -13.42
CA PRO A 403 10.86 9.28 -12.50
C PRO A 403 11.58 9.23 -11.14
N ASN A 404 12.54 10.10 -10.93
CA ASN A 404 13.19 10.31 -9.63
C ASN A 404 12.63 11.55 -8.91
N GLN A 405 11.66 12.25 -9.48
CA GLN A 405 11.07 13.43 -8.88
C GLN A 405 9.61 13.19 -8.48
N ILE A 406 9.23 13.65 -7.29
CA ILE A 406 7.84 13.62 -6.83
C ILE A 406 6.97 14.54 -7.69
N ALA A 407 5.78 14.09 -8.06
CA ALA A 407 4.85 14.93 -8.79
C ALA A 407 4.37 16.10 -7.92
N PRO A 408 4.25 17.33 -8.48
CA PRO A 408 3.85 18.51 -7.70
C PRO A 408 2.52 18.33 -6.97
N SER A 409 1.56 17.64 -7.59
CA SER A 409 0.25 17.37 -6.99
C SER A 409 0.24 16.27 -5.95
N SER A 410 1.28 15.42 -5.87
CA SER A 410 1.30 14.33 -4.89
C SER A 410 1.28 14.87 -3.47
N SER A 411 0.35 14.40 -2.66
CA SER A 411 0.34 14.68 -1.22
C SER A 411 1.63 14.16 -0.58
N ARG A 412 2.11 14.89 0.42
CA ARG A 412 3.39 14.66 1.11
C ARG A 412 3.18 14.55 2.60
N GLY A 413 4.06 13.78 3.21
CA GLY A 413 4.10 13.56 4.64
C GLY A 413 4.70 14.74 5.43
N TYR A 414 4.95 14.50 6.66
CA TYR A 414 4.60 13.26 7.36
C TYR A 414 3.09 13.19 7.62
N ALA A 415 2.56 12.05 8.13
CA ALA A 415 1.24 12.10 8.76
C ALA A 415 1.26 13.14 9.89
N VAL A 416 0.08 13.63 10.30
CA VAL A 416 -0.02 14.74 11.29
C VAL A 416 0.64 14.39 12.63
N ASP A 417 0.70 13.12 12.99
CA ASP A 417 1.36 12.60 14.20
C ASP A 417 2.87 12.30 14.01
N GLY A 418 3.45 12.68 12.88
CA GLY A 418 4.88 12.53 12.60
C GLY A 418 5.29 11.22 11.93
N ARG A 419 4.38 10.25 11.73
CA ARG A 419 4.70 8.99 11.05
C ARG A 419 5.10 9.21 9.61
N VAL A 420 6.03 8.38 9.15
CA VAL A 420 6.46 8.36 7.75
C VAL A 420 5.28 7.93 6.86
N LYS A 421 4.85 8.82 6.01
CA LYS A 421 3.90 8.62 4.91
C LYS A 421 4.26 9.61 3.77
N PRO A 422 4.05 9.26 2.48
CA PRO A 422 3.59 7.95 2.00
C PRO A 422 4.56 6.85 2.41
N ASP A 423 4.14 5.57 2.31
CA ASP A 423 5.08 4.45 2.54
C ASP A 423 6.01 4.27 1.34
N LEU A 424 5.46 4.33 0.13
CA LEU A 424 6.15 4.03 -1.13
C LEU A 424 5.68 4.99 -2.23
N VAL A 425 6.49 5.08 -3.28
CA VAL A 425 6.15 5.85 -4.49
C VAL A 425 6.35 5.04 -5.75
N VAL A 426 5.57 5.34 -6.77
CA VAL A 426 5.80 4.96 -8.17
C VAL A 426 5.26 6.05 -9.09
N THR A 427 5.59 6.03 -10.38
CA THR A 427 5.00 6.97 -11.33
C THR A 427 3.49 6.74 -11.45
N GLY A 428 2.76 7.82 -11.27
CA GLY A 428 1.31 7.90 -11.49
C GLY A 428 0.92 9.05 -12.41
N THR A 429 1.91 9.75 -12.98
CA THR A 429 1.71 10.84 -13.93
C THR A 429 1.60 10.28 -15.34
N SER A 430 0.58 10.71 -16.10
CA SER A 430 0.36 10.32 -17.49
C SER A 430 0.37 8.80 -17.71
N ILE A 431 -0.38 8.06 -16.89
CA ILE A 431 -0.52 6.61 -16.98
C ILE A 431 -1.64 6.27 -17.96
N ILE A 432 -1.30 5.48 -18.99
CA ILE A 432 -2.28 4.93 -19.92
C ILE A 432 -2.80 3.60 -19.40
N SER A 433 -4.10 3.48 -19.30
CA SER A 433 -4.78 2.26 -18.90
C SER A 433 -6.16 2.16 -19.56
N VAL A 434 -6.90 1.12 -19.23
CA VAL A 434 -8.21 0.81 -19.82
C VAL A 434 -9.17 1.99 -19.70
N ARG A 435 -9.80 2.35 -20.82
CA ARG A 435 -10.83 3.37 -20.89
C ARG A 435 -12.19 2.71 -20.74
N SER A 436 -13.01 3.21 -19.82
CA SER A 436 -14.42 2.80 -19.75
C SER A 436 -15.18 3.20 -21.01
N SER A 437 -15.93 2.27 -21.57
CA SER A 437 -16.82 2.54 -22.72
C SER A 437 -18.02 3.42 -22.35
N ALA A 438 -18.39 3.48 -21.08
CA ALA A 438 -19.44 4.34 -20.55
C ALA A 438 -18.96 5.78 -20.26
N SER A 439 -17.65 6.01 -20.26
CA SER A 439 -17.07 7.30 -19.90
C SER A 439 -16.91 8.22 -21.11
N THR A 440 -17.09 9.53 -20.89
CA THR A 440 -16.82 10.59 -21.88
C THR A 440 -15.36 11.00 -21.93
N ARG A 441 -14.46 10.38 -21.17
CA ARG A 441 -13.03 10.69 -21.18
C ARG A 441 -12.43 10.53 -22.58
N PRO A 442 -11.50 11.42 -22.95
CA PRO A 442 -10.80 11.34 -24.24
C PRO A 442 -10.13 9.97 -24.42
N ALA A 443 -10.21 9.46 -25.64
CA ALA A 443 -9.48 8.28 -26.03
C ALA A 443 -7.99 8.64 -26.26
N ASN A 444 -7.07 7.88 -25.68
CA ASN A 444 -5.64 8.05 -25.85
C ASN A 444 -4.89 6.76 -25.48
N PRO A 445 -4.15 6.13 -26.38
CA PRO A 445 -3.88 6.50 -27.77
C PRO A 445 -4.95 6.00 -28.76
N ASN A 446 -5.92 5.24 -28.30
CA ASN A 446 -7.02 4.71 -29.12
C ASN A 446 -8.30 4.58 -28.27
N GLN A 447 -9.42 4.21 -28.90
CA GLN A 447 -10.74 4.14 -28.25
C GLN A 447 -10.82 3.24 -27.00
N TYR A 448 -9.86 2.36 -26.76
CA TYR A 448 -9.85 1.37 -25.68
C TYR A 448 -9.07 1.83 -24.43
N TYR A 449 -8.26 2.88 -24.57
CA TYR A 449 -7.39 3.35 -23.50
C TYR A 449 -7.54 4.86 -23.30
N THR A 450 -7.18 5.31 -22.11
CA THR A 450 -7.12 6.72 -21.76
C THR A 450 -5.93 7.01 -20.84
N ASN A 451 -5.51 8.26 -20.82
CA ASN A 451 -4.42 8.76 -19.99
C ASN A 451 -4.97 9.42 -18.72
N MET A 452 -4.39 9.13 -17.57
CA MET A 452 -4.74 9.75 -16.30
C MET A 452 -3.50 10.04 -15.45
N THR A 453 -3.63 11.05 -14.55
CA THR A 453 -2.56 11.48 -13.64
C THR A 453 -3.08 11.57 -12.22
N GLY A 454 -2.30 11.06 -11.25
CA GLY A 454 -2.58 11.16 -9.82
C GLY A 454 -1.97 10.02 -9.02
N THR A 455 -2.00 10.17 -7.70
CA THR A 455 -1.69 9.06 -6.78
C THR A 455 -2.65 7.89 -6.96
N SER A 456 -3.84 8.15 -7.51
CA SER A 456 -4.81 7.13 -7.93
C SER A 456 -4.30 6.19 -9.03
N MET A 457 -3.30 6.60 -9.85
CA MET A 457 -2.68 5.76 -10.89
C MET A 457 -1.41 5.07 -10.38
N ALA A 458 -0.75 5.66 -9.38
CA ALA A 458 0.38 5.06 -8.69
C ALA A 458 -0.06 3.88 -7.79
N THR A 459 -1.14 4.05 -7.05
CA THR A 459 -1.64 3.05 -6.08
C THR A 459 -1.94 1.68 -6.68
N PRO A 460 -2.66 1.56 -7.81
CA PRO A 460 -2.94 0.27 -8.42
C PRO A 460 -1.68 -0.44 -8.94
N ALA A 461 -0.63 0.29 -9.34
CA ALA A 461 0.64 -0.33 -9.71
C ALA A 461 1.31 -0.99 -8.50
N VAL A 462 1.24 -0.37 -7.32
CA VAL A 462 1.74 -0.98 -6.07
C VAL A 462 0.83 -2.12 -5.62
N ALA A 463 -0.49 -2.05 -5.85
CA ALA A 463 -1.41 -3.15 -5.58
C ALA A 463 -1.11 -4.39 -6.44
N GLY A 464 -0.83 -4.19 -7.73
CA GLY A 464 -0.33 -5.25 -8.61
C GLY A 464 1.02 -5.81 -8.13
N SER A 465 1.91 -4.93 -7.65
CA SER A 465 3.19 -5.36 -7.05
C SER A 465 2.97 -6.20 -5.79
N ALA A 466 2.03 -5.83 -4.93
CA ALA A 466 1.66 -6.61 -3.75
C ALA A 466 1.09 -7.99 -4.12
N ALA A 467 0.31 -8.08 -5.21
CA ALA A 467 -0.19 -9.36 -5.72
C ALA A 467 0.95 -10.27 -6.20
N ILE A 468 1.94 -9.72 -6.88
CA ILE A 468 3.14 -10.45 -7.29
C ILE A 468 3.95 -10.91 -6.07
N VAL A 469 4.14 -10.05 -5.08
CA VAL A 469 4.81 -10.42 -3.81
C VAL A 469 4.06 -11.56 -3.12
N ARG A 470 2.73 -11.48 -3.05
CA ARG A 470 1.91 -12.53 -2.45
C ARG A 470 2.01 -13.84 -3.22
N GLN A 471 1.97 -13.81 -4.58
CA GLN A 471 2.23 -14.99 -5.43
C GLN A 471 3.59 -15.61 -5.09
N PHE A 472 4.65 -14.81 -5.00
CA PHE A 472 5.99 -15.29 -4.67
C PHE A 472 6.01 -16.07 -3.34
N TYR A 473 5.35 -15.55 -2.30
CA TYR A 473 5.31 -16.25 -1.02
C TYR A 473 4.45 -17.51 -1.06
N THR A 474 3.28 -17.45 -1.68
CA THR A 474 2.36 -18.59 -1.71
C THR A 474 2.84 -19.73 -2.63
N GLU A 475 3.41 -19.42 -3.79
CA GLU A 475 3.82 -20.43 -4.77
C GLU A 475 5.28 -20.87 -4.58
N ASN A 476 6.20 -19.95 -4.33
CA ASN A 476 7.63 -20.25 -4.29
C ASN A 476 8.14 -20.54 -2.87
N LYS A 477 7.47 -20.02 -1.84
CA LYS A 477 7.87 -20.22 -0.44
C LYS A 477 6.87 -21.06 0.34
N HIS A 478 5.71 -21.36 -0.23
CA HIS A 478 4.63 -22.12 0.40
C HIS A 478 4.17 -21.54 1.75
N VAL A 479 4.19 -20.20 1.84
CA VAL A 479 3.80 -19.44 3.02
C VAL A 479 2.64 -18.54 2.66
N THR A 480 1.61 -18.47 3.51
CA THR A 480 0.59 -17.42 3.44
C THR A 480 1.15 -16.17 4.12
N PRO A 481 1.56 -15.14 3.38
CA PRO A 481 2.24 -14.00 3.97
C PRO A 481 1.24 -13.11 4.73
N SER A 482 1.71 -12.55 5.86
CA SER A 482 1.00 -11.44 6.51
C SER A 482 1.06 -10.18 5.66
N SER A 483 0.13 -9.24 5.89
CA SER A 483 0.17 -7.89 5.31
C SER A 483 1.47 -7.16 5.69
N ALA A 484 1.94 -7.37 6.91
CA ALA A 484 3.23 -6.85 7.38
C ALA A 484 4.39 -7.38 6.55
N LEU A 485 4.41 -8.68 6.21
CA LEU A 485 5.45 -9.26 5.36
C LEU A 485 5.40 -8.70 3.93
N ILE A 486 4.21 -8.53 3.34
CA ILE A 486 4.09 -7.92 2.01
C ILE A 486 4.62 -6.48 2.04
N LYS A 487 4.23 -5.68 3.03
CA LYS A 487 4.69 -4.30 3.20
C LYS A 487 6.21 -4.24 3.45
N ALA A 488 6.73 -5.08 4.33
CA ALA A 488 8.18 -5.17 4.61
C ALA A 488 8.99 -5.53 3.37
N THR A 489 8.51 -6.46 2.55
CA THR A 489 9.17 -6.90 1.31
C THR A 489 9.25 -5.77 0.28
N LEU A 490 8.15 -5.04 0.09
CA LEU A 490 8.12 -3.90 -0.83
C LEU A 490 9.02 -2.76 -0.35
N ILE A 491 9.02 -2.46 0.96
CA ILE A 491 9.86 -1.42 1.56
C ILE A 491 11.35 -1.82 1.49
N ASN A 492 11.69 -3.05 1.84
CA ASN A 492 13.08 -3.52 1.82
C ASN A 492 13.70 -3.46 0.44
N GLY A 493 12.94 -3.81 -0.60
CA GLY A 493 13.37 -3.75 -1.99
C GLY A 493 13.34 -2.35 -2.61
N ALA A 494 12.75 -1.36 -1.95
CA ALA A 494 12.58 -0.02 -2.49
C ALA A 494 13.92 0.70 -2.72
N GLU A 495 13.90 1.66 -3.64
CA GLU A 495 15.03 2.47 -4.05
C GLU A 495 14.86 3.92 -3.61
N ASP A 496 15.89 4.50 -3.03
CA ASP A 496 15.95 5.96 -2.87
C ASP A 496 16.09 6.63 -4.24
N VAL A 497 15.26 7.59 -4.50
CA VAL A 497 15.26 8.37 -5.74
C VAL A 497 15.83 9.79 -5.53
N GLY A 498 16.66 9.96 -4.49
CA GLY A 498 17.36 11.19 -4.21
C GLY A 498 16.78 12.05 -3.10
N TYR A 499 15.72 11.56 -2.43
CA TYR A 499 15.12 12.27 -1.28
C TYR A 499 15.61 11.75 0.08
N GLY A 500 16.39 10.67 0.09
CA GLY A 500 16.79 9.96 1.31
C GLY A 500 15.68 9.06 1.87
N TRP A 501 16.05 8.28 2.87
CA TRP A 501 15.14 7.39 3.57
C TRP A 501 14.28 8.16 4.58
N MET A 502 13.06 7.69 4.83
CA MET A 502 12.08 8.34 5.71
C MET A 502 11.67 9.74 5.23
N SER A 503 11.79 10.03 3.95
CA SER A 503 11.44 11.35 3.44
C SER A 503 9.92 11.56 3.44
N ARG A 504 9.51 12.79 3.65
CA ARG A 504 8.09 13.17 3.53
C ARG A 504 7.56 13.08 2.09
N GLU A 505 8.46 13.13 1.10
CA GLU A 505 8.13 13.06 -0.33
C GLU A 505 7.91 11.63 -0.80
N THR A 506 8.83 10.73 -0.43
CA THR A 506 8.91 9.39 -1.01
C THR A 506 8.85 8.26 0.02
N GLY A 507 8.75 8.58 1.30
CA GLY A 507 8.72 7.60 2.38
C GLY A 507 9.96 6.71 2.36
N TRP A 508 9.76 5.43 2.09
CA TRP A 508 10.82 4.42 1.99
C TRP A 508 11.37 4.25 0.57
N GLY A 509 10.89 5.05 -0.39
CA GLY A 509 11.41 5.06 -1.74
C GLY A 509 10.47 4.47 -2.79
N ARG A 510 11.04 4.28 -3.99
CA ARG A 510 10.33 3.75 -5.16
C ARG A 510 10.31 2.23 -5.15
N VAL A 511 9.15 1.63 -5.43
CA VAL A 511 9.00 0.17 -5.55
C VAL A 511 9.93 -0.40 -6.63
N ASN A 512 10.62 -1.49 -6.27
CA ASN A 512 11.40 -2.31 -7.18
C ASN A 512 11.22 -3.80 -6.85
N LEU A 513 10.46 -4.51 -7.67
CA LEU A 513 10.14 -5.93 -7.49
C LEU A 513 11.35 -6.85 -7.70
N VAL A 514 12.28 -6.47 -8.56
CA VAL A 514 13.51 -7.26 -8.76
C VAL A 514 14.31 -7.27 -7.46
N ASN A 515 14.52 -6.10 -6.85
CA ASN A 515 15.18 -6.01 -5.54
C ASN A 515 14.41 -6.72 -4.44
N SER A 516 13.08 -6.63 -4.49
CA SER A 516 12.20 -7.24 -3.47
C SER A 516 12.21 -8.77 -3.50
N LEU A 517 12.25 -9.39 -4.68
CA LEU A 517 11.97 -10.82 -4.84
C LEU A 517 13.11 -11.63 -5.46
N THR A 518 13.75 -11.09 -6.48
CA THR A 518 14.74 -11.80 -7.32
C THR A 518 15.92 -10.92 -7.68
N PRO A 519 16.67 -10.39 -6.69
CA PRO A 519 17.79 -9.52 -6.97
C PRO A 519 18.80 -10.21 -7.89
N THR A 520 19.31 -9.47 -8.89
CA THR A 520 20.21 -10.01 -9.94
C THR A 520 21.66 -9.63 -9.71
N ASP A 521 21.95 -8.88 -8.66
CA ASP A 521 23.25 -8.29 -8.36
C ASP A 521 24.05 -9.07 -7.29
N GLY A 522 23.66 -10.31 -6.99
CA GLY A 522 24.31 -11.16 -5.98
C GLY A 522 23.73 -11.01 -4.57
N ARG A 523 22.75 -10.09 -4.37
CA ARG A 523 22.01 -10.03 -3.10
C ARG A 523 21.11 -11.25 -2.95
N THR A 524 20.85 -11.61 -1.72
CA THR A 524 19.84 -12.60 -1.33
C THR A 524 18.85 -11.97 -0.36
N ASN A 525 17.60 -12.43 -0.41
CA ASN A 525 16.52 -11.98 0.47
C ASN A 525 16.10 -13.12 1.39
N SER A 526 16.03 -12.84 2.68
CA SER A 526 15.53 -13.73 3.72
C SER A 526 14.43 -13.03 4.50
N PHE A 527 13.51 -13.80 5.10
CA PHE A 527 12.39 -13.22 5.83
C PHE A 527 12.00 -14.06 7.04
N ILE A 528 11.36 -13.41 8.00
CA ILE A 528 10.61 -14.00 9.11
C ILE A 528 9.21 -13.38 9.08
N ASP A 529 8.17 -14.19 9.14
CA ASP A 529 6.80 -13.78 9.40
C ASP A 529 6.39 -14.32 10.76
N ASN A 530 6.63 -13.54 11.81
CA ASN A 530 6.39 -13.97 13.19
C ASN A 530 4.92 -13.77 13.55
N THR A 531 4.14 -14.84 13.48
CA THR A 531 2.70 -14.83 13.78
C THR A 531 2.38 -14.97 15.26
N ALA A 532 3.31 -15.47 16.09
CA ALA A 532 3.13 -15.59 17.52
C ALA A 532 3.16 -14.24 18.23
N GLY A 533 3.96 -13.31 17.71
CA GLY A 533 4.14 -11.98 18.29
C GLY A 533 4.99 -11.95 19.55
N ILE A 534 5.22 -10.74 20.05
CA ILE A 534 5.96 -10.46 21.29
C ILE A 534 5.13 -9.53 22.19
N LYS A 535 5.41 -9.58 23.49
CA LYS A 535 4.78 -8.76 24.53
C LYS A 535 5.73 -7.67 25.01
N THR A 536 5.24 -6.76 25.81
CA THR A 536 6.09 -5.76 26.49
C THR A 536 7.23 -6.42 27.23
N ASN A 537 8.45 -5.90 27.07
CA ASN A 537 9.72 -6.38 27.61
C ASN A 537 10.22 -7.73 27.06
N ASP A 538 9.49 -8.35 26.12
CA ASP A 538 10.01 -9.51 25.39
C ASP A 538 11.01 -9.06 24.33
N SER A 539 11.94 -9.95 23.98
CA SER A 539 12.81 -9.75 22.82
C SER A 539 13.09 -11.06 22.11
N ILE A 540 13.21 -10.97 20.79
CA ILE A 540 13.61 -12.10 19.96
C ILE A 540 14.82 -11.67 19.13
N SER A 541 15.90 -12.44 19.20
CA SER A 541 17.11 -12.18 18.42
C SER A 541 17.27 -13.21 17.31
N TYR A 542 17.65 -12.72 16.14
CA TYR A 542 17.99 -13.53 14.97
C TYR A 542 19.46 -13.32 14.62
N ARG A 543 20.12 -14.38 14.19
CA ARG A 543 21.47 -14.30 13.62
C ARG A 543 21.37 -14.13 12.13
N VAL A 544 22.04 -13.13 11.59
CA VAL A 544 22.06 -12.82 10.16
C VAL A 544 23.51 -12.85 9.70
N LYS A 545 23.82 -13.78 8.81
CA LYS A 545 25.12 -13.78 8.11
C LYS A 545 25.02 -12.84 6.93
N ALA A 546 26.00 -11.96 6.78
CA ALA A 546 26.11 -11.07 5.61
C ALA A 546 27.56 -10.94 5.17
N GLU A 547 27.78 -10.71 3.89
CA GLU A 547 29.08 -10.44 3.29
C GLU A 547 29.16 -8.99 2.79
N ALA A 548 30.34 -8.41 2.83
CA ALA A 548 30.60 -7.08 2.28
C ALA A 548 30.38 -7.03 0.75
N GLY A 549 30.30 -5.83 0.20
CA GLY A 549 30.24 -5.57 -1.24
C GLY A 549 28.88 -5.16 -1.76
N LYS A 550 27.79 -5.34 -0.99
CA LYS A 550 26.44 -4.82 -1.28
C LYS A 550 25.80 -4.29 0.00
N PRO A 551 24.90 -3.30 -0.09
CA PRO A 551 24.17 -2.81 1.08
C PRO A 551 23.41 -3.93 1.78
N LEU A 552 23.44 -3.92 3.12
CA LEU A 552 22.59 -4.75 3.97
C LEU A 552 21.39 -3.92 4.41
N LYS A 553 20.19 -4.37 4.04
CA LYS A 553 18.92 -3.76 4.44
C LYS A 553 18.13 -4.71 5.34
N ILE A 554 17.65 -4.19 6.44
CA ILE A 554 16.84 -4.93 7.42
C ILE A 554 15.59 -4.09 7.68
N SER A 555 14.42 -4.66 7.44
CA SER A 555 13.12 -3.99 7.57
C SER A 555 12.22 -4.76 8.52
N LEU A 556 11.81 -4.13 9.61
CA LEU A 556 10.82 -4.60 10.56
C LEU A 556 9.50 -3.87 10.31
N VAL A 557 8.42 -4.60 10.16
CA VAL A 557 7.06 -4.05 9.94
C VAL A 557 6.05 -4.83 10.77
N TRP A 558 5.09 -4.14 11.34
CA TRP A 558 3.96 -4.79 12.02
C TRP A 558 2.63 -4.10 11.73
N SER A 559 1.56 -4.92 11.70
CA SER A 559 0.20 -4.39 11.67
C SER A 559 -0.20 -4.07 13.10
N ASP A 560 -0.13 -2.78 13.45
CA ASP A 560 -0.38 -2.28 14.80
C ASP A 560 -1.88 -2.20 15.12
N TYR A 561 -2.22 -2.23 16.40
CA TYR A 561 -3.58 -1.98 16.89
C TYR A 561 -4.05 -0.57 16.50
N GLN A 562 -5.35 -0.39 16.23
CA GLN A 562 -5.87 0.92 15.84
C GLN A 562 -5.60 1.99 16.90
N GLY A 563 -5.20 3.18 16.45
CA GLY A 563 -5.05 4.34 17.30
C GLY A 563 -6.41 4.93 17.72
N ALA A 564 -6.41 5.70 18.79
CA ALA A 564 -7.58 6.46 19.20
C ALA A 564 -7.66 7.78 18.42
N VAL A 565 -8.81 8.07 17.82
CA VAL A 565 -8.97 9.26 16.95
C VAL A 565 -8.71 10.59 17.68
N GLN A 566 -8.87 10.62 19.01
CA GLN A 566 -8.56 11.76 19.86
C GLN A 566 -7.10 11.85 20.30
N ALA A 567 -6.27 10.84 19.99
CA ALA A 567 -4.87 10.84 20.39
C ALA A 567 -4.02 11.67 19.44
N GLY A 568 -3.01 12.35 19.97
CA GLY A 568 -2.03 13.09 19.20
C GLY A 568 -0.93 12.22 18.59
N LYS A 569 -0.77 10.97 19.06
CA LYS A 569 0.10 9.93 18.52
C LYS A 569 -0.72 8.66 18.31
N GLN A 570 -0.46 7.96 17.21
CA GLN A 570 -1.30 6.85 16.81
C GLN A 570 -0.67 5.48 17.02
N LEU A 571 0.65 5.39 17.23
CA LEU A 571 1.32 4.13 17.55
C LEU A 571 0.82 3.60 18.91
N VAL A 572 0.38 2.32 18.91
CA VAL A 572 -0.17 1.64 20.08
C VAL A 572 0.79 0.57 20.59
N ASN A 573 1.07 -0.43 19.76
CA ASN A 573 2.08 -1.44 20.07
C ASN A 573 3.41 -0.99 19.45
N ASP A 574 4.39 -0.75 20.30
CA ASP A 574 5.68 -0.19 19.97
C ASP A 574 6.76 -1.29 20.03
N LEU A 575 7.34 -1.59 18.88
CA LEU A 575 8.43 -2.54 18.72
C LEU A 575 9.69 -1.81 18.29
N ASP A 576 10.83 -2.19 18.84
CA ASP A 576 12.14 -1.66 18.50
C ASP A 576 12.97 -2.66 17.69
N LEU A 577 13.66 -2.18 16.66
CA LEU A 577 14.67 -2.91 15.91
C LEU A 577 16.07 -2.53 16.37
N GLU A 578 16.86 -3.52 16.77
CA GLU A 578 18.28 -3.38 17.00
C GLU A 578 19.09 -4.28 16.09
N VAL A 579 20.18 -3.77 15.54
CA VAL A 579 21.12 -4.53 14.72
C VAL A 579 22.54 -4.32 15.25
N LYS A 580 23.10 -5.39 15.84
CA LYS A 580 24.48 -5.39 16.32
C LYS A 580 25.39 -6.00 15.25
N ALA A 581 26.32 -5.21 14.75
CA ALA A 581 27.29 -5.63 13.75
C ALA A 581 28.36 -6.58 14.36
N PRO A 582 29.10 -7.34 13.53
CA PRO A 582 30.24 -8.14 13.96
C PRO A 582 31.33 -7.32 14.67
N THR A 583 31.42 -6.05 14.38
CA THR A 583 32.34 -5.08 15.03
C THR A 583 31.92 -4.71 16.46
N GLY A 584 30.68 -5.07 16.87
CA GLY A 584 30.09 -4.66 18.14
C GLY A 584 29.26 -3.37 18.06
N GLU A 585 29.28 -2.66 16.93
CA GLU A 585 28.48 -1.44 16.71
C GLU A 585 27.00 -1.77 16.70
N LEU A 586 26.19 -0.91 17.36
CA LEU A 586 24.75 -1.08 17.50
C LEU A 586 24.02 -0.01 16.68
N TYR A 587 23.16 -0.47 15.78
CA TYR A 587 22.24 0.36 15.01
C TYR A 587 20.81 0.15 15.49
N LYS A 588 20.07 1.23 15.67
CA LYS A 588 18.66 1.21 16.00
C LYS A 588 17.82 1.50 14.77
N GLY A 589 16.58 1.04 14.76
CA GLY A 589 15.64 1.28 13.68
C GLY A 589 15.47 2.77 13.40
N ASN A 590 15.37 3.12 12.11
CA ASN A 590 15.08 4.48 11.63
C ASN A 590 16.09 5.57 11.97
N CYS A 591 17.28 5.19 12.39
CA CYS A 591 18.39 6.13 12.59
C CYS A 591 19.17 6.32 11.29
N PHE A 592 18.78 7.29 10.48
CA PHE A 592 19.42 7.58 9.20
C PHE A 592 20.22 8.88 9.22
N VAL A 593 21.38 8.87 8.56
CA VAL A 593 22.03 10.08 8.10
C VAL A 593 21.62 10.30 6.65
N GLN A 594 21.28 11.53 6.31
CA GLN A 594 20.80 11.89 4.98
C GLN A 594 21.76 11.37 3.89
N ASN A 595 21.23 10.56 2.96
CA ASN A 595 21.94 9.98 1.80
C ASN A 595 23.06 8.95 2.09
N THR A 596 23.31 8.55 3.34
CA THR A 596 24.41 7.63 3.65
C THR A 596 23.97 6.27 4.22
N GLY A 597 22.78 6.16 4.72
CA GLY A 597 22.28 4.96 5.39
C GLY A 597 22.14 5.13 6.90
N SER A 598 22.02 4.02 7.61
CA SER A 598 21.87 4.04 9.07
C SER A 598 23.16 4.40 9.79
N THR A 599 23.00 5.08 10.91
CA THR A 599 24.05 5.41 11.88
C THR A 599 23.67 4.94 13.27
N SER A 600 24.60 4.86 14.19
CA SER A 600 24.27 4.66 15.60
C SER A 600 23.65 5.95 16.18
N CYS A 601 22.60 5.79 16.97
CA CYS A 601 21.92 6.89 17.64
C CYS A 601 21.49 6.51 19.06
N ALA A 602 21.16 7.50 19.89
CA ALA A 602 20.77 7.28 21.28
C ALA A 602 19.33 6.80 21.42
N ASN A 603 18.42 7.31 20.59
CA ASN A 603 16.99 7.13 20.74
C ASN A 603 16.45 6.01 19.84
N TYR A 604 15.31 5.42 20.23
CA TYR A 604 14.50 4.54 19.41
C TYR A 604 13.40 5.34 18.72
N ASP A 605 12.79 4.75 17.69
CA ASP A 605 11.62 5.32 17.02
C ASP A 605 10.34 4.85 17.74
N HIS A 606 9.67 5.76 18.41
CA HIS A 606 8.39 5.50 19.10
C HIS A 606 7.21 6.14 18.37
N ILE A 607 7.29 6.22 17.03
CA ILE A 607 6.28 6.88 16.20
C ILE A 607 5.78 5.94 15.09
N ASN A 608 6.69 5.20 14.44
CA ASN A 608 6.39 4.41 13.26
C ASN A 608 6.15 2.93 13.61
N ASN A 609 5.29 2.26 12.82
CA ASN A 609 5.14 0.80 12.82
C ASN A 609 5.94 0.14 11.68
N VAL A 610 6.99 0.81 11.26
CA VAL A 610 8.00 0.39 10.27
C VAL A 610 9.34 0.86 10.76
N GLU A 611 10.28 -0.06 10.94
CA GLU A 611 11.64 0.27 11.32
C GLU A 611 12.66 -0.37 10.39
N ASN A 612 13.65 0.40 9.99
CA ASN A 612 14.65 -0.03 9.03
C ASN A 612 16.07 0.27 9.50
N VAL A 613 16.99 -0.65 9.19
CA VAL A 613 18.44 -0.44 9.29
C VAL A 613 19.04 -0.75 7.92
N TYR A 614 19.65 0.26 7.29
CA TYR A 614 20.29 0.15 5.98
C TYR A 614 21.77 0.51 6.09
N LEU A 615 22.64 -0.49 5.96
CA LEU A 615 24.09 -0.31 5.99
C LEU A 615 24.61 -0.32 4.56
N SER A 616 25.09 0.82 4.08
CA SER A 616 25.62 0.97 2.71
C SER A 616 26.91 0.16 2.50
N THR A 617 27.72 0.02 3.53
CA THR A 617 29.00 -0.70 3.51
C THR A 617 29.09 -1.66 4.71
N PRO A 618 28.31 -2.75 4.71
CA PRO A 618 28.34 -3.71 5.82
C PRO A 618 29.69 -4.44 5.87
N THR A 619 30.14 -4.78 7.07
CA THR A 619 31.28 -5.68 7.26
C THR A 619 30.83 -7.14 7.09
N THR A 620 31.73 -8.00 6.59
CA THR A 620 31.46 -9.43 6.53
C THR A 620 31.42 -10.02 7.94
N GLY A 621 30.38 -10.80 8.23
CA GLY A 621 30.25 -11.49 9.51
C GLY A 621 28.81 -11.78 9.90
N GLU A 622 28.65 -12.13 11.16
CA GLU A 622 27.35 -12.41 11.77
C GLU A 622 26.83 -11.16 12.50
N TYR A 623 25.65 -10.73 12.12
CA TYR A 623 24.89 -9.67 12.76
C TYR A 623 23.85 -10.27 13.71
N THR A 624 23.66 -9.66 14.86
CA THR A 624 22.53 -9.97 15.74
C THR A 624 21.41 -8.95 15.49
N VAL A 625 20.28 -9.40 14.99
CA VAL A 625 19.09 -8.60 14.74
C VAL A 625 18.09 -8.89 15.86
N THR A 626 17.78 -7.92 16.67
CA THR A 626 16.86 -8.07 17.81
C THR A 626 15.62 -7.24 17.60
N VAL A 627 14.47 -7.88 17.75
CA VAL A 627 13.15 -7.22 17.82
C VAL A 627 12.73 -7.22 19.30
N LYS A 628 12.43 -6.03 19.83
CA LYS A 628 12.02 -5.84 21.22
C LYS A 628 10.59 -5.34 21.28
N GLY A 629 9.82 -5.84 22.23
CA GLY A 629 8.53 -5.27 22.58
C GLY A 629 8.73 -4.16 23.61
N TYR A 630 8.91 -2.92 23.17
CA TYR A 630 9.09 -1.80 24.09
C TYR A 630 7.83 -1.53 24.90
N ASN A 631 6.70 -1.32 24.21
CA ASN A 631 5.40 -1.13 24.85
C ASN A 631 4.31 -1.77 23.98
N VAL A 632 3.75 -2.87 24.42
CA VAL A 632 2.78 -3.68 23.66
C VAL A 632 1.50 -3.86 24.46
N PRO A 633 0.71 -2.78 24.66
CA PRO A 633 -0.50 -2.83 25.49
C PRO A 633 -1.62 -3.68 24.88
N GLN A 634 -1.61 -3.89 23.58
CA GLN A 634 -2.61 -4.66 22.83
C GLN A 634 -1.95 -5.85 22.12
N GLY A 635 -1.14 -6.63 22.86
CA GLY A 635 -0.36 -7.75 22.35
C GLY A 635 -0.94 -9.13 22.63
N PRO A 636 -0.21 -10.17 22.26
CA PRO A 636 1.11 -10.11 21.64
C PRO A 636 1.07 -9.52 20.23
N GLN A 637 2.12 -8.77 19.84
CA GLN A 637 2.22 -8.10 18.55
C GLN A 637 3.02 -8.95 17.54
N PRO A 638 2.36 -9.53 16.52
CA PRO A 638 3.03 -10.18 15.38
C PRO A 638 3.81 -9.16 14.54
N PHE A 639 4.87 -9.61 13.88
CA PHE A 639 5.71 -8.77 13.05
C PHE A 639 6.33 -9.53 11.88
N ALA A 640 6.76 -8.81 10.86
CA ALA A 640 7.56 -9.33 9.77
C ALA A 640 8.95 -8.67 9.75
N LEU A 641 9.97 -9.47 9.47
CA LEU A 641 11.35 -9.04 9.31
C LEU A 641 11.84 -9.49 7.93
N VAL A 642 12.34 -8.55 7.12
CA VAL A 642 12.95 -8.83 5.81
C VAL A 642 14.40 -8.35 5.82
N VAL A 643 15.29 -9.21 5.37
CA VAL A 643 16.73 -8.94 5.27
C VAL A 643 17.17 -9.13 3.83
N SER A 644 17.84 -8.14 3.25
CA SER A 644 18.49 -8.25 1.95
C SER A 644 19.95 -7.76 2.01
N GLY A 645 20.86 -8.47 1.34
CA GLY A 645 22.26 -8.12 1.30
C GLY A 645 23.08 -9.13 0.52
N ASN A 646 24.40 -8.89 0.42
CA ASN A 646 25.29 -9.80 -0.28
C ASN A 646 25.34 -11.14 0.48
N ARG A 647 24.81 -12.21 -0.15
CA ARG A 647 24.67 -13.54 0.45
C ARG A 647 24.12 -13.51 1.88
N SER A 648 23.21 -12.57 2.15
CA SER A 648 22.60 -12.44 3.47
C SER A 648 21.65 -13.60 3.72
N THR A 649 21.72 -14.19 4.91
CA THR A 649 20.85 -15.30 5.31
C THR A 649 20.53 -15.18 6.78
N ILE A 650 19.26 -15.34 7.12
CA ILE A 650 18.82 -15.48 8.51
C ILE A 650 19.14 -16.93 8.92
N LEU A 651 20.03 -17.10 9.90
CA LEU A 651 20.51 -18.38 10.39
C LEU A 651 19.58 -19.02 11.45
N GLY A 652 18.51 -18.32 11.82
CA GLY A 652 17.55 -18.75 12.85
C GLY A 652 17.59 -17.88 14.10
N GLN A 653 16.71 -18.18 15.07
CA GLN A 653 16.76 -17.57 16.41
C GLN A 653 17.93 -18.17 17.20
N GLY A 654 18.57 -17.38 18.01
CA GLY A 654 19.56 -17.92 18.95
C GLY A 654 18.88 -18.54 20.19
N PRO A 655 19.39 -19.66 20.71
CA PRO A 655 19.87 -20.88 20.11
C PRO A 655 18.75 -21.71 19.45
N GLU A 656 18.99 -22.17 18.24
CA GLU A 656 18.17 -23.03 17.37
C GLU A 656 16.65 -23.08 17.63
N GLN A 657 15.87 -22.32 16.83
CA GLN A 657 14.50 -22.76 16.58
C GLN A 657 14.51 -23.74 15.40
N PRO A 658 13.84 -24.88 15.52
CA PRO A 658 13.70 -25.82 14.43
C PRO A 658 12.96 -25.17 13.24
N GLU A 659 13.33 -25.58 12.04
CA GLU A 659 12.67 -25.26 10.77
C GLU A 659 11.14 -25.24 10.92
N PRO A 660 10.39 -24.37 10.20
CA PRO A 660 8.95 -24.40 10.29
C PRO A 660 8.46 -25.81 9.97
N ILE A 661 7.82 -26.42 10.97
CA ILE A 661 7.32 -27.78 10.87
C ILE A 661 6.21 -27.80 9.82
N VAL A 662 6.50 -28.30 8.64
CA VAL A 662 5.48 -28.64 7.65
C VAL A 662 4.84 -29.95 8.07
N LEU A 663 3.69 -29.89 8.71
CA LEU A 663 2.96 -31.06 9.13
C LEU A 663 2.48 -31.84 7.90
N LYS A 664 2.86 -33.12 7.84
CA LYS A 664 2.33 -34.06 6.85
C LYS A 664 0.93 -34.51 7.27
N ALA A 665 0.08 -34.79 6.28
CA ALA A 665 -1.27 -35.32 6.53
C ALA A 665 -1.22 -36.66 7.26
N PRO A 666 -2.23 -37.01 8.11
CA PRO A 666 -2.38 -38.34 8.65
C PRO A 666 -2.42 -39.37 7.53
N GLU A 667 -1.71 -40.50 7.74
CA GLU A 667 -1.66 -41.60 6.79
C GLU A 667 -2.52 -42.76 7.27
N GLN A 668 -2.90 -43.64 6.35
CA GLN A 668 -3.61 -44.89 6.60
C GLN A 668 -4.87 -44.74 7.47
N LEU A 669 -5.63 -43.62 7.27
CA LEU A 669 -6.90 -43.49 7.97
C LEU A 669 -7.82 -44.67 7.62
N ALA A 670 -8.21 -45.45 8.64
CA ALA A 670 -9.04 -46.61 8.51
C ALA A 670 -10.14 -46.64 9.58
N VAL A 671 -11.23 -47.34 9.26
CA VAL A 671 -12.27 -47.69 10.21
C VAL A 671 -11.95 -49.09 10.77
N THR A 672 -11.70 -49.20 12.09
CA THR A 672 -11.28 -50.44 12.76
C THR A 672 -12.43 -51.22 13.40
N ALA A 673 -13.48 -50.54 13.76
CA ALA A 673 -14.69 -51.15 14.28
C ALA A 673 -15.92 -50.30 13.97
N VAL A 674 -17.05 -50.94 13.75
CA VAL A 674 -18.32 -50.29 13.40
C VAL A 674 -19.44 -50.96 14.24
N THR A 675 -20.27 -50.12 14.81
CA THR A 675 -21.57 -50.53 15.37
C THR A 675 -22.70 -49.92 14.55
N TYR A 676 -23.93 -50.13 14.93
CA TYR A 676 -25.07 -49.48 14.25
C TYR A 676 -25.12 -47.97 14.43
N ASP A 677 -24.46 -47.42 15.42
CA ASP A 677 -24.51 -45.99 15.80
C ASP A 677 -23.13 -45.36 15.97
N SER A 678 -22.03 -46.08 15.74
CA SER A 678 -20.70 -45.57 15.93
C SER A 678 -19.68 -46.17 14.96
N ALA A 679 -18.55 -45.44 14.76
CA ALA A 679 -17.39 -45.87 13.99
C ALA A 679 -16.11 -45.51 14.70
N ASN A 680 -15.18 -46.47 14.84
CA ASN A 680 -13.86 -46.24 15.38
C ASN A 680 -12.90 -45.94 14.24
N LEU A 681 -12.31 -44.74 14.24
CA LEU A 681 -11.29 -44.31 13.32
C LEU A 681 -9.91 -44.53 13.92
N ASN A 682 -8.94 -44.94 13.11
CA ASN A 682 -7.54 -45.05 13.47
C ASN A 682 -6.69 -44.55 12.30
N TRP A 683 -5.54 -43.95 12.60
CA TRP A 683 -4.62 -43.41 11.59
C TRP A 683 -3.18 -43.49 12.08
N ILE A 684 -2.24 -43.23 11.17
CA ILE A 684 -0.81 -43.10 11.48
C ILE A 684 -0.45 -41.62 11.40
N ASP A 685 0.29 -41.15 12.39
CA ASP A 685 0.92 -39.84 12.35
C ASP A 685 2.33 -39.97 11.74
N PRO A 686 2.57 -39.37 10.55
CA PRO A 686 3.89 -39.41 9.94
C PRO A 686 4.85 -38.35 10.51
N ASN A 687 4.42 -37.51 11.44
CA ASN A 687 5.21 -36.42 12.01
C ASN A 687 5.96 -36.86 13.28
N THR A 688 6.79 -37.88 13.13
CA THR A 688 7.56 -38.44 14.23
C THR A 688 8.51 -37.44 14.86
N GLY A 689 8.53 -37.34 16.19
CA GLY A 689 9.39 -36.44 16.96
C GLY A 689 8.79 -35.09 17.30
N ILE A 690 7.59 -34.76 16.78
CA ILE A 690 6.87 -33.53 17.13
C ILE A 690 5.97 -33.83 18.33
N GLN A 691 6.12 -33.06 19.41
CA GLN A 691 5.28 -33.21 20.62
C GLN A 691 4.11 -32.20 20.61
N GLY A 692 3.04 -32.56 21.33
CA GLY A 692 1.88 -31.69 21.49
C GLY A 692 0.94 -31.60 20.28
N LEU A 693 0.99 -32.61 19.40
CA LEU A 693 0.08 -32.73 18.29
C LEU A 693 -1.33 -33.11 18.75
N THR A 694 -2.32 -32.51 18.10
CA THR A 694 -3.73 -32.87 18.25
C THR A 694 -4.32 -33.14 16.86
N TYR A 695 -5.41 -33.92 16.84
CA TYR A 695 -6.05 -34.35 15.61
C TYR A 695 -7.46 -33.81 15.56
N GLU A 696 -7.82 -33.19 14.45
CA GLU A 696 -9.17 -32.73 14.17
C GLU A 696 -9.86 -33.71 13.23
N ILE A 697 -11.03 -34.18 13.63
CA ILE A 697 -11.81 -35.16 12.89
C ILE A 697 -12.94 -34.45 12.16
N TYR A 698 -13.10 -34.73 10.89
CA TYR A 698 -14.08 -34.11 10.00
C TYR A 698 -15.00 -35.13 9.36
N GLN A 699 -16.29 -34.79 9.29
CA GLN A 699 -17.31 -35.47 8.52
C GLN A 699 -17.77 -34.52 7.40
N GLN A 700 -17.58 -34.89 6.14
CA GLN A 700 -17.97 -34.08 4.97
C GLN A 700 -17.53 -32.61 5.07
N GLN A 701 -16.31 -32.33 5.49
CA GLN A 701 -15.73 -30.99 5.73
C GLN A 701 -16.17 -30.28 7.04
N GLN A 702 -17.12 -30.79 7.76
CA GLN A 702 -17.48 -30.25 9.08
C GLN A 702 -16.63 -30.92 10.17
N LYS A 703 -15.99 -30.12 11.02
CA LYS A 703 -15.28 -30.62 12.19
C LYS A 703 -16.27 -31.20 13.20
N ILE A 704 -16.07 -32.46 13.58
CA ILE A 704 -16.94 -33.19 14.51
C ILE A 704 -16.26 -33.53 15.85
N GLY A 705 -14.93 -33.39 15.94
CA GLY A 705 -14.22 -33.65 17.17
C GLY A 705 -12.72 -33.39 17.10
N THR A 706 -12.08 -33.59 18.25
CA THR A 706 -10.62 -33.53 18.41
C THR A 706 -10.14 -34.72 19.24
N SER A 707 -8.93 -35.19 18.96
CA SER A 707 -8.25 -36.26 19.74
C SER A 707 -6.80 -35.86 19.99
N SER A 708 -6.24 -36.30 21.10
CA SER A 708 -4.79 -36.28 21.39
C SER A 708 -4.12 -37.63 21.07
N GLN A 709 -4.87 -38.60 20.60
CA GLN A 709 -4.43 -39.92 20.20
C GLN A 709 -4.69 -40.15 18.72
N THR A 710 -4.02 -41.12 18.11
CA THR A 710 -4.18 -41.49 16.71
C THR A 710 -5.43 -42.37 16.45
N ASN A 711 -6.45 -42.17 17.25
CA ASN A 711 -7.75 -42.82 17.12
C ASN A 711 -8.88 -41.89 17.61
N TYR A 712 -10.08 -42.15 17.14
CA TYR A 712 -11.28 -41.42 17.57
C TYR A 712 -12.55 -42.26 17.32
N THR A 713 -13.43 -42.32 18.32
CA THR A 713 -14.75 -42.96 18.14
C THR A 713 -15.78 -41.91 17.80
N VAL A 714 -16.30 -41.92 16.60
CA VAL A 714 -17.46 -41.12 16.20
C VAL A 714 -18.74 -41.84 16.70
N LYS A 715 -19.55 -41.16 17.50
CA LYS A 715 -20.79 -41.64 18.10
C LYS A 715 -22.00 -40.94 17.52
N ASP A 716 -23.19 -41.39 17.90
CA ASP A 716 -24.50 -40.80 17.54
C ASP A 716 -24.73 -40.74 16.03
N LEU A 717 -24.23 -41.73 15.30
CA LEU A 717 -24.43 -41.90 13.89
C LEU A 717 -25.76 -42.63 13.63
N SER A 718 -26.43 -42.25 12.54
CA SER A 718 -27.70 -42.91 12.17
C SER A 718 -27.47 -44.26 11.52
N PRO A 719 -28.13 -45.30 11.99
CA PRO A 719 -27.98 -46.66 11.45
C PRO A 719 -28.30 -46.77 9.96
N GLY A 720 -27.58 -47.63 9.25
CA GLY A 720 -27.82 -47.89 7.83
C GLY A 720 -27.45 -46.73 6.89
N LYS A 721 -26.77 -45.72 7.36
CA LYS A 721 -26.24 -44.59 6.57
C LYS A 721 -24.76 -44.75 6.26
N THR A 722 -24.35 -44.03 5.19
CA THR A 722 -22.96 -43.97 4.76
C THR A 722 -22.34 -42.68 5.24
N TYR A 723 -21.12 -42.73 5.81
CA TYR A 723 -20.37 -41.58 6.31
C TYR A 723 -18.97 -41.56 5.74
N THR A 724 -18.46 -40.38 5.49
CA THR A 724 -17.08 -40.17 5.02
C THR A 724 -16.33 -39.27 5.98
N PHE A 725 -15.15 -39.70 6.41
CA PHE A 725 -14.33 -39.03 7.42
C PHE A 725 -12.95 -38.67 6.86
N THR A 726 -12.39 -37.56 7.35
CA THR A 726 -11.00 -37.16 7.18
C THR A 726 -10.45 -36.64 8.47
N VAL A 727 -9.13 -36.62 8.61
CA VAL A 727 -8.42 -36.14 9.81
C VAL A 727 -7.35 -35.16 9.42
N LYS A 728 -7.15 -34.12 10.21
CA LYS A 728 -6.02 -33.19 10.16
C LYS A 728 -5.19 -33.25 11.42
N ILE A 729 -3.90 -32.94 11.32
CA ILE A 729 -3.00 -32.77 12.45
C ILE A 729 -2.84 -31.28 12.73
N ILE A 730 -2.90 -30.90 13.99
CA ILE A 730 -2.70 -29.54 14.48
C ILE A 730 -1.57 -29.55 15.51
N ASP A 731 -0.60 -28.64 15.38
CA ASP A 731 0.44 -28.48 16.38
C ASP A 731 0.01 -27.53 17.51
N GLY A 732 0.81 -27.45 18.58
CA GLY A 732 0.54 -26.55 19.72
C GLY A 732 0.59 -25.06 19.39
N LYS A 733 0.96 -24.69 18.14
CA LYS A 733 1.00 -23.31 17.62
C LYS A 733 -0.17 -23.00 16.69
N GLY A 734 -1.02 -23.98 16.38
CA GLY A 734 -2.17 -23.84 15.50
C GLY A 734 -1.88 -24.08 14.01
N ASN A 735 -0.67 -24.55 13.64
CA ASN A 735 -0.40 -24.96 12.27
C ASN A 735 -1.12 -26.27 11.96
N ALA A 736 -1.74 -26.37 10.79
CA ALA A 736 -2.55 -27.50 10.36
C ALA A 736 -1.92 -28.24 9.19
N SER A 737 -1.97 -29.57 9.22
CA SER A 737 -1.64 -30.41 8.06
C SER A 737 -2.73 -30.31 6.96
N PRO A 738 -2.45 -30.79 5.75
CA PRO A 738 -3.51 -31.20 4.84
C PRO A 738 -4.42 -32.26 5.47
N HIS A 739 -5.63 -32.43 4.90
CA HIS A 739 -6.49 -33.56 5.30
C HIS A 739 -5.86 -34.90 4.90
N SER A 740 -6.10 -35.94 5.70
CA SER A 740 -5.86 -37.33 5.29
C SER A 740 -6.62 -37.70 4.02
N GLN A 741 -6.27 -38.81 3.42
CA GLN A 741 -7.22 -39.45 2.50
C GLN A 741 -8.51 -39.79 3.25
N SER A 742 -9.65 -39.72 2.54
CA SER A 742 -10.96 -39.98 3.14
C SER A 742 -11.19 -41.48 3.31
N VAL A 743 -11.85 -41.87 4.42
CA VAL A 743 -12.38 -43.21 4.64
C VAL A 743 -13.91 -43.16 4.63
N THR A 744 -14.53 -44.10 3.96
CA THR A 744 -16.01 -44.20 3.88
C THR A 744 -16.43 -45.47 4.63
N VAL A 745 -17.48 -45.39 5.44
CA VAL A 745 -18.06 -46.48 6.22
C VAL A 745 -19.57 -46.51 6.02
N ASN A 746 -20.07 -47.71 5.87
CA ASN A 746 -21.50 -48.00 5.86
C ASN A 746 -21.86 -48.59 7.22
N LEU A 747 -22.72 -47.93 7.96
CA LEU A 747 -23.17 -48.44 9.26
C LEU A 747 -24.18 -49.57 9.05
N PRO A 748 -24.08 -50.68 9.80
CA PRO A 748 -25.07 -51.74 9.80
C PRO A 748 -26.41 -51.19 10.34
N LYS A 749 -27.48 -51.72 9.88
CA LYS A 749 -28.76 -51.53 10.56
C LYS A 749 -28.75 -52.35 11.86
N PRO A 750 -29.42 -51.89 12.92
CA PRO A 750 -29.61 -52.68 14.12
C PRO A 750 -30.26 -54.04 13.76
N GLU A 751 -29.76 -55.10 14.28
CA GLU A 751 -30.38 -56.45 14.12
C GLU A 751 -31.80 -56.55 14.76
N GLY A 752 -32.44 -55.44 15.01
CA GLY A 752 -33.70 -55.34 15.69
C GLY A 752 -34.92 -54.86 14.86
N ASP A 753 -34.76 -54.59 13.57
CA ASP A 753 -35.94 -54.32 12.69
C ASP A 753 -36.62 -55.61 12.31
N LYS A 754 -37.08 -56.34 13.31
CA LYS A 754 -38.07 -57.39 13.10
C LYS A 754 -39.44 -56.72 12.90
N GLU A 755 -40.20 -57.24 11.98
CA GLU A 755 -41.55 -56.68 11.76
C GLU A 755 -42.36 -56.71 13.07
N PRO A 756 -43.04 -55.62 13.38
CA PRO A 756 -43.87 -55.61 14.58
C PRO A 756 -44.93 -56.66 14.48
N TRP A 757 -45.24 -57.27 15.61
CA TRP A 757 -46.35 -58.22 15.71
C TRP A 757 -47.67 -57.60 15.30
N GLN A 758 -48.46 -58.33 14.50
CA GLN A 758 -49.71 -57.83 13.99
C GLN A 758 -50.80 -58.82 14.13
N VAL A 759 -51.98 -58.40 14.59
CA VAL A 759 -53.20 -59.23 14.64
C VAL A 759 -53.61 -59.64 13.21
N GLY A 760 -54.04 -60.93 13.04
CA GLY A 760 -54.47 -61.49 11.77
C GLY A 760 -53.27 -61.98 10.90
N LYS A 761 -52.05 -61.75 11.27
CA LYS A 761 -50.86 -62.27 10.52
C LYS A 761 -50.56 -63.71 10.93
N PRO A 762 -50.32 -64.64 9.97
CA PRO A 762 -49.91 -65.99 10.25
C PRO A 762 -48.43 -66.02 10.56
N TYR A 763 -48.01 -66.71 11.66
CA TYR A 763 -46.64 -66.88 12.08
C TYR A 763 -46.32 -68.36 12.09
N LYS A 764 -45.06 -68.68 11.69
CA LYS A 764 -44.51 -70.05 11.66
C LYS A 764 -43.47 -70.18 12.84
N ILE A 765 -43.24 -71.44 13.22
CA ILE A 765 -42.18 -71.72 14.20
C ILE A 765 -40.85 -71.09 13.72
N GLY A 766 -40.24 -70.31 14.61
CA GLY A 766 -38.98 -69.62 14.30
C GLY A 766 -39.09 -68.19 13.86
N ASP A 767 -40.29 -67.70 13.45
CA ASP A 767 -40.48 -66.30 13.11
C ASP A 767 -40.18 -65.39 14.29
N LEU A 768 -39.45 -64.30 14.02
CA LEU A 768 -39.11 -63.28 15.01
C LEU A 768 -39.92 -62.01 14.79
N VAL A 769 -40.53 -61.50 15.85
CA VAL A 769 -41.29 -60.27 15.85
C VAL A 769 -40.87 -59.32 16.95
N SER A 770 -41.06 -58.03 16.75
CA SER A 770 -40.93 -57.03 17.79
C SER A 770 -42.29 -56.72 18.41
N TYR A 771 -42.34 -56.63 19.74
CA TYR A 771 -43.53 -56.19 20.47
C TYR A 771 -43.11 -55.52 21.78
N ASN A 772 -43.59 -54.27 22.04
CA ASN A 772 -43.23 -53.43 23.20
C ASN A 772 -41.71 -53.35 23.49
N GLY A 773 -40.89 -53.23 22.44
CA GLY A 773 -39.45 -53.03 22.57
C GLY A 773 -38.67 -54.33 22.83
N ALA A 774 -39.30 -55.48 22.88
CA ALA A 774 -38.66 -56.81 23.02
C ALA A 774 -38.86 -57.66 21.74
N ILE A 775 -37.94 -58.59 21.49
CA ILE A 775 -38.03 -59.53 20.36
C ILE A 775 -38.51 -60.88 20.90
N TYR A 776 -39.49 -61.43 20.17
CA TYR A 776 -40.09 -62.75 20.48
C TYR A 776 -39.94 -63.67 19.30
N LYS A 777 -39.75 -64.97 19.61
CA LYS A 777 -39.69 -66.05 18.63
C LYS A 777 -40.97 -66.86 18.72
N CYS A 778 -41.64 -67.08 17.58
CA CYS A 778 -42.77 -67.93 17.50
C CYS A 778 -42.39 -69.37 17.77
N VAL A 779 -43.02 -70.03 18.74
CA VAL A 779 -42.72 -71.42 19.12
C VAL A 779 -43.84 -72.47 18.66
N GLN A 780 -45.00 -71.92 18.28
CA GLN A 780 -46.11 -72.75 17.61
C GLN A 780 -46.69 -71.93 16.47
N PRO A 781 -46.96 -72.59 15.31
CA PRO A 781 -47.56 -71.93 14.17
C PRO A 781 -48.96 -71.54 14.49
N HIS A 782 -49.30 -70.25 14.26
CA HIS A 782 -50.63 -69.71 14.55
C HIS A 782 -50.90 -68.48 13.73
N THR A 783 -52.16 -68.09 13.61
CA THR A 783 -52.55 -66.75 13.13
C THR A 783 -52.86 -65.91 14.34
N ALA A 784 -52.15 -64.75 14.49
CA ALA A 784 -52.25 -63.88 15.60
C ALA A 784 -53.64 -63.35 15.83
N LEU A 785 -54.20 -63.47 17.04
CA LEU A 785 -55.47 -62.96 17.46
C LEU A 785 -55.32 -61.85 18.51
N ASN A 786 -56.34 -61.03 18.66
CA ASN A 786 -56.34 -60.06 19.74
C ASN A 786 -56.31 -60.78 21.10
N GLY A 787 -55.39 -60.36 21.98
CA GLY A 787 -55.09 -61.05 23.23
C GLY A 787 -53.97 -62.13 23.13
N TRP A 788 -53.38 -62.35 21.94
CA TRP A 788 -52.28 -63.32 21.70
C TRP A 788 -50.99 -62.57 21.48
N GLU A 789 -50.88 -61.35 22.06
CA GLU A 789 -49.63 -60.55 22.02
C GLU A 789 -48.47 -61.35 22.56
N PRO A 790 -47.25 -61.22 22.04
CA PRO A 790 -46.06 -61.99 22.39
C PRO A 790 -45.73 -62.06 23.88
N SER A 791 -46.01 -60.95 24.62
CA SER A 791 -45.81 -60.92 26.06
C SER A 791 -46.84 -61.65 26.86
N ASN A 792 -48.07 -61.94 26.29
CA ASN A 792 -49.20 -62.46 27.01
C ASN A 792 -49.40 -63.99 26.86
N VAL A 793 -48.80 -64.60 25.82
CA VAL A 793 -48.96 -65.99 25.53
C VAL A 793 -47.63 -66.73 25.37
N PRO A 794 -47.01 -67.12 26.45
CA PRO A 794 -45.70 -67.86 26.39
C PRO A 794 -45.78 -69.25 25.66
N ALA A 795 -46.96 -69.80 25.49
CA ALA A 795 -47.11 -71.02 24.70
C ALA A 795 -46.94 -70.84 23.20
N LEU A 796 -47.11 -69.64 22.70
CA LEU A 796 -46.99 -69.25 21.30
C LEU A 796 -45.68 -68.50 21.02
N TRP A 797 -45.13 -67.80 22.02
CA TRP A 797 -44.04 -66.91 21.89
C TRP A 797 -42.97 -67.11 23.04
N SER A 798 -41.73 -67.18 22.66
CA SER A 798 -40.63 -67.19 23.57
C SER A 798 -39.82 -65.88 23.48
N PRO A 799 -39.54 -65.17 24.58
CA PRO A 799 -38.65 -64.00 24.51
C PRO A 799 -37.26 -64.45 24.06
N VAL A 800 -36.67 -63.67 23.14
CA VAL A 800 -35.28 -63.82 22.72
C VAL A 800 -34.43 -62.96 23.64
N GLN A 801 -33.63 -63.55 24.50
CA GLN A 801 -32.66 -62.82 25.31
C GLN A 801 -31.61 -62.20 24.38
N GLN A 802 -31.35 -60.89 24.50
CA GLN A 802 -30.32 -60.16 23.80
C GLN A 802 -28.93 -60.61 24.23
#